data_833a2c264640ca3200258410c66214c5
#
_entry.id   833a2c264640ca3200258410c66214c5
#
_cell.length_a   1.000
_cell.length_b   1.000
_cell.length_c   1.000
_cell.angle_alpha   90.00
_cell.angle_beta   90.00
_cell.angle_gamma   90.00
#
_symmetry.space_group_name_H-M   'P 1'
#
loop_
_entity.id
_entity.type
_entity.pdbx_description
1 polymer ?
#
loop_
_entity_poly.entity_id
_entity_poly.type
_entity_poly.pdbx_seq_one_letter_code
_entity_poly.pdbx_strand_id
1 'polypeptide(L)'
;MNAQQFLAEFGHIANAPEGVARLRELIYQFAVTGRLIPQTEKDGNADVVLENVARIRQQRISEKKYKRTLKLESAPLVPPTIQIPSNWRWSRLLDLGEINPRNQAEAASMATFVPMAGVSETHSKRIVGEVKPWSEINKGYTHFANGDVLLAKITPCFENGKSAVFSGLKYGLGAGSTEFHVFRPISECINPSYVYLFIRSPLFRAKGEASMTGTAGQKRLPTDYFALCAMPLPPTTEQARIVAKVDELMALCDKLEAQQRTRRTLQNALRQSTLRAVTSATSPHELQTAWSRLDKNFARMFHMPEDIVAFKGVILDLAVSGELLNIDHNNVSTGADLLESIAAKRTEWANLSDGQEQKEALAMLKKLRIQRISIPEDVIPKHWEWASLLQVSQAVVDCHNKTAPYVSDGIHLIRTTDIRNGIMDLTKTRKISVETYNYWSRRMPPKSGDIFLTREAPMGEAAIVPEGEKVCLGQRSMLVRLYHDLFNNRFLLYVMQSPSFQSRMIESAIGMTVKHLRVGGVEDLVVPVPPKSEQDRIVSIIDDFFRICDRYADQLSQKQCIAANLATSVVSTLTGIAVEQEEEPLKAPITELLAPIRLNTTPDVKSLAPLATILARHNGEMSAKDLWQRFGSEIDVFYAQLKSEVAQGWLQEPKPAEMLEK
;
A
#
# COMPACT_ATOMS: atom_id res chain seq x y z
N MET A 1 -21.48 8.92 -28.68
CA MET A 1 -21.10 9.82 -27.57
C MET A 1 -19.85 10.60 -27.97
N ASN A 2 -19.84 11.93 -27.87
CA ASN A 2 -18.63 12.71 -28.08
C ASN A 2 -17.81 12.84 -26.77
N ALA A 3 -16.58 13.36 -26.83
CA ALA A 3 -15.71 13.47 -25.65
C ALA A 3 -16.31 14.34 -24.54
N GLN A 4 -17.03 15.43 -24.89
CA GLN A 4 -17.71 16.29 -23.91
C GLN A 4 -18.88 15.57 -23.23
N GLN A 5 -19.68 14.83 -23.99
CA GLN A 5 -20.78 14.02 -23.43
C GLN A 5 -20.24 12.92 -22.51
N PHE A 6 -19.15 12.24 -22.92
CA PHE A 6 -18.52 11.23 -22.07
C PHE A 6 -18.02 11.82 -20.76
N LEU A 7 -17.39 12.99 -20.77
CA LEU A 7 -16.94 13.65 -19.54
C LEU A 7 -18.10 14.20 -18.70
N ALA A 8 -19.19 14.65 -19.31
CA ALA A 8 -20.36 15.09 -18.56
C ALA A 8 -21.03 13.94 -17.80
N GLU A 9 -21.08 12.76 -18.39
CA GLU A 9 -21.69 11.57 -17.79
C GLU A 9 -20.77 10.86 -16.80
N PHE A 10 -19.48 10.73 -17.12
CA PHE A 10 -18.53 9.90 -16.37
C PHE A 10 -17.36 10.66 -15.74
N GLY A 11 -17.29 11.98 -15.89
CA GLY A 11 -16.19 12.79 -15.36
C GLY A 11 -16.09 12.77 -13.83
N HIS A 12 -17.18 12.48 -13.12
CA HIS A 12 -17.17 12.29 -11.66
C HIS A 12 -16.34 11.09 -11.25
N ILE A 13 -16.25 10.03 -12.06
CA ILE A 13 -15.42 8.85 -11.82
C ILE A 13 -13.94 9.23 -11.85
N ALA A 14 -13.54 10.14 -12.77
CA ALA A 14 -12.14 10.53 -12.93
C ALA A 14 -11.50 11.08 -11.65
N ASN A 15 -12.27 11.71 -10.76
CA ASN A 15 -11.78 12.29 -9.51
C ASN A 15 -11.70 11.29 -8.34
N ALA A 16 -12.23 10.08 -8.50
CA ALA A 16 -12.10 9.01 -7.52
C ALA A 16 -10.66 8.44 -7.54
N PRO A 17 -10.20 7.80 -6.46
CA PRO A 17 -8.99 6.99 -6.49
C PRO A 17 -9.06 5.98 -7.66
N GLU A 18 -7.97 5.88 -8.43
CA GLU A 18 -7.91 5.04 -9.65
C GLU A 18 -8.97 5.34 -10.72
N GLY A 19 -9.70 6.42 -10.61
CA GLY A 19 -10.86 6.74 -11.45
C GLY A 19 -10.55 6.79 -12.94
N VAL A 20 -9.37 7.30 -13.34
CA VAL A 20 -8.96 7.32 -14.76
C VAL A 20 -8.73 5.90 -15.30
N ALA A 21 -8.21 4.98 -14.46
CA ALA A 21 -8.08 3.56 -14.84
C ALA A 21 -9.46 2.94 -15.07
N ARG A 22 -10.43 3.22 -14.19
CA ARG A 22 -11.82 2.77 -14.34
C ARG A 22 -12.50 3.35 -15.60
N LEU A 23 -12.22 4.60 -15.94
CA LEU A 23 -12.71 5.18 -17.21
C LEU A 23 -12.15 4.44 -18.42
N ARG A 24 -10.86 4.08 -18.42
CA ARG A 24 -10.25 3.30 -19.51
C ARG A 24 -10.92 1.91 -19.64
N GLU A 25 -11.20 1.23 -18.54
CA GLU A 25 -11.93 -0.04 -18.55
C GLU A 25 -13.33 0.10 -19.13
N LEU A 26 -14.06 1.16 -18.76
CA LEU A 26 -15.39 1.45 -19.29
C LEU A 26 -15.36 1.72 -20.80
N ILE A 27 -14.37 2.48 -21.29
CA ILE A 27 -14.17 2.73 -22.72
C ILE A 27 -13.95 1.42 -23.49
N TYR A 28 -13.07 0.55 -23.02
CA TYR A 28 -12.86 -0.77 -23.62
C TYR A 28 -14.15 -1.60 -23.66
N GLN A 29 -14.87 -1.64 -22.52
CA GLN A 29 -16.10 -2.41 -22.44
C GLN A 29 -17.19 -1.89 -23.40
N PHE A 30 -17.39 -0.57 -23.45
CA PHE A 30 -18.35 0.04 -24.38
C PHE A 30 -17.95 -0.18 -25.85
N ALA A 31 -16.64 -0.16 -26.15
CA ALA A 31 -16.12 -0.43 -27.48
C ALA A 31 -16.49 -1.83 -27.96
N VAL A 32 -16.35 -2.85 -27.11
CA VAL A 32 -16.59 -4.26 -27.47
C VAL A 32 -18.04 -4.71 -27.28
N THR A 33 -18.89 -3.88 -26.68
CA THR A 33 -20.33 -4.18 -26.54
C THR A 33 -21.21 -3.34 -27.46
N GLY A 34 -20.62 -2.52 -28.37
CA GLY A 34 -21.32 -1.69 -29.33
C GLY A 34 -22.03 -0.48 -28.74
N ARG A 35 -21.67 -0.07 -27.52
CA ARG A 35 -22.27 1.08 -26.79
C ARG A 35 -21.49 2.38 -26.95
N LEU A 36 -20.27 2.33 -27.51
CA LEU A 36 -19.38 3.49 -27.60
C LEU A 36 -19.78 4.48 -28.70
N ILE A 37 -20.21 3.95 -29.85
CA ILE A 37 -20.62 4.73 -31.02
C ILE A 37 -22.00 4.26 -31.52
N PRO A 38 -22.78 5.13 -32.16
CA PRO A 38 -24.02 4.70 -32.81
C PRO A 38 -23.73 3.82 -34.01
N GLN A 39 -24.51 2.75 -34.18
CA GLN A 39 -24.56 1.95 -35.41
C GLN A 39 -25.16 2.76 -36.53
N THR A 40 -24.67 2.55 -37.76
CA THR A 40 -25.20 3.17 -38.97
C THR A 40 -25.49 2.12 -40.03
N GLU A 41 -26.52 2.31 -40.83
CA GLU A 41 -26.83 1.37 -41.94
C GLU A 41 -25.67 1.21 -42.93
N LYS A 42 -24.81 2.24 -43.04
CA LYS A 42 -23.62 2.24 -43.91
C LYS A 42 -22.52 1.27 -43.42
N ASP A 43 -22.56 0.84 -42.18
CA ASP A 43 -21.52 -0.06 -41.64
C ASP A 43 -21.68 -1.50 -42.18
N GLY A 44 -22.87 -1.88 -42.62
CA GLY A 44 -23.17 -3.23 -43.13
C GLY A 44 -23.41 -4.23 -41.99
N ASN A 45 -23.18 -5.54 -42.30
CA ASN A 45 -23.42 -6.65 -41.36
C ASN A 45 -22.16 -7.49 -41.18
N ALA A 46 -21.94 -7.98 -39.97
CA ALA A 46 -20.82 -8.86 -39.62
C ALA A 46 -20.93 -10.25 -40.32
N ASP A 47 -22.10 -10.67 -40.79
CA ASP A 47 -22.25 -11.88 -41.57
C ASP A 47 -21.36 -11.89 -42.83
N VAL A 48 -21.32 -10.75 -43.55
CA VAL A 48 -20.46 -10.57 -44.72
C VAL A 48 -18.97 -10.64 -44.36
N VAL A 49 -18.61 -10.12 -43.16
CA VAL A 49 -17.24 -10.26 -42.64
C VAL A 49 -16.87 -11.69 -42.41
N LEU A 50 -17.75 -12.47 -41.76
CA LEU A 50 -17.53 -13.90 -41.46
C LEU A 50 -17.43 -14.75 -42.75
N GLU A 51 -18.28 -14.51 -43.75
CA GLU A 51 -18.22 -15.20 -45.05
C GLU A 51 -16.88 -14.93 -45.74
N ASN A 52 -16.42 -13.66 -45.79
CA ASN A 52 -15.15 -13.32 -46.39
C ASN A 52 -13.96 -13.95 -45.63
N VAL A 53 -13.98 -13.89 -44.28
CA VAL A 53 -12.98 -14.56 -43.44
C VAL A 53 -12.91 -16.03 -43.71
N ALA A 54 -14.06 -16.74 -43.77
CA ALA A 54 -14.13 -18.17 -44.05
C ALA A 54 -13.54 -18.50 -45.43
N ARG A 55 -13.89 -17.72 -46.46
CA ARG A 55 -13.36 -17.88 -47.81
C ARG A 55 -11.84 -17.69 -47.86
N ILE A 56 -11.31 -16.64 -47.28
CA ILE A 56 -9.86 -16.36 -47.28
C ILE A 56 -9.12 -17.42 -46.46
N ARG A 57 -9.67 -17.84 -45.33
CA ARG A 57 -9.09 -18.89 -44.50
C ARG A 57 -8.99 -20.19 -45.26
N GLN A 58 -10.05 -20.62 -45.96
CA GLN A 58 -10.06 -21.82 -46.75
C GLN A 58 -9.03 -21.77 -47.89
N GLN A 59 -8.90 -20.63 -48.55
CA GLN A 59 -7.87 -20.40 -49.57
C GLN A 59 -6.46 -20.59 -48.97
N ARG A 60 -6.17 -19.94 -47.84
CA ARG A 60 -4.84 -20.03 -47.17
C ARG A 60 -4.53 -21.46 -46.67
N ILE A 61 -5.55 -22.23 -46.28
CA ILE A 61 -5.40 -23.65 -45.92
C ILE A 61 -5.04 -24.48 -47.16
N SER A 62 -5.72 -24.27 -48.31
CA SER A 62 -5.41 -24.97 -49.57
C SER A 62 -4.01 -24.64 -50.08
N GLU A 63 -3.55 -23.40 -49.87
CA GLU A 63 -2.19 -22.95 -50.20
C GLU A 63 -1.12 -23.40 -49.16
N LYS A 64 -1.49 -24.20 -48.16
CA LYS A 64 -0.62 -24.65 -47.05
C LYS A 64 0.04 -23.50 -46.26
N LYS A 65 -0.51 -22.28 -46.35
CA LYS A 65 -0.06 -21.10 -45.58
C LYS A 65 -0.65 -21.08 -44.18
N TYR A 66 -1.64 -21.90 -43.89
CA TYR A 66 -2.37 -21.94 -42.63
C TYR A 66 -2.37 -23.35 -42.04
N LYS A 67 -1.99 -23.50 -40.76
CA LYS A 67 -2.06 -24.83 -40.08
C LYS A 67 -3.45 -25.02 -39.47
N ARG A 68 -4.09 -26.15 -39.79
CA ARG A 68 -5.32 -26.58 -39.13
C ARG A 68 -5.05 -27.07 -37.71
N THR A 69 -5.88 -26.62 -36.78
CA THR A 69 -5.89 -27.10 -35.39
C THR A 69 -7.19 -27.89 -35.16
N LEU A 70 -7.32 -29.04 -35.80
CA LEU A 70 -8.55 -29.85 -35.88
C LEU A 70 -9.23 -30.08 -34.52
N LYS A 71 -8.44 -30.27 -33.44
CA LYS A 71 -8.98 -30.49 -32.09
C LYS A 71 -9.69 -29.27 -31.51
N LEU A 72 -9.25 -28.04 -31.80
CA LEU A 72 -9.86 -26.79 -31.32
C LEU A 72 -10.99 -26.34 -32.26
N GLU A 73 -10.93 -26.68 -33.56
CA GLU A 73 -11.95 -26.31 -34.55
C GLU A 73 -13.32 -26.93 -34.26
N SER A 74 -13.37 -28.11 -33.63
CA SER A 74 -14.62 -28.81 -33.25
C SER A 74 -15.27 -28.25 -31.98
N ALA A 75 -14.61 -27.38 -31.22
CA ALA A 75 -15.17 -26.83 -30.00
C ALA A 75 -16.34 -25.87 -30.30
N PRO A 76 -17.43 -25.88 -29.51
CA PRO A 76 -18.56 -24.99 -29.74
C PRO A 76 -18.20 -23.54 -29.41
N LEU A 77 -18.83 -22.59 -30.10
CA LEU A 77 -18.82 -21.19 -29.71
C LEU A 77 -19.77 -21.00 -28.50
N VAL A 78 -19.24 -20.48 -27.40
CA VAL A 78 -20.00 -20.20 -26.16
C VAL A 78 -19.98 -18.70 -25.87
N PRO A 79 -20.93 -17.93 -26.44
CA PRO A 79 -21.03 -16.50 -26.17
C PRO A 79 -21.40 -16.21 -24.70
N PRO A 80 -20.93 -15.12 -24.12
CA PRO A 80 -21.45 -14.64 -22.84
C PRO A 80 -22.88 -14.09 -22.97
N THR A 81 -23.58 -13.95 -21.85
CA THR A 81 -24.98 -13.45 -21.77
C THR A 81 -25.03 -11.90 -21.94
N ILE A 82 -24.25 -11.34 -22.83
CA ILE A 82 -24.19 -9.90 -23.07
C ILE A 82 -24.84 -9.61 -24.43
N GLN A 83 -25.72 -8.61 -24.44
CA GLN A 83 -26.35 -8.13 -25.68
C GLN A 83 -25.36 -7.34 -26.50
N ILE A 84 -25.27 -7.66 -27.78
CA ILE A 84 -24.52 -6.93 -28.80
C ILE A 84 -25.48 -6.37 -29.87
N PRO A 85 -25.10 -5.36 -30.67
CA PRO A 85 -25.92 -4.86 -31.77
C PRO A 85 -26.35 -5.95 -32.74
N SER A 86 -27.53 -5.81 -33.35
CA SER A 86 -28.13 -6.82 -34.23
C SER A 86 -27.32 -7.10 -35.50
N ASN A 87 -26.51 -6.14 -35.95
CA ASN A 87 -25.60 -6.25 -37.08
C ASN A 87 -24.23 -6.87 -36.72
N TRP A 88 -23.97 -7.18 -35.43
CA TRP A 88 -22.77 -7.85 -34.96
C TRP A 88 -22.98 -9.35 -34.84
N ARG A 89 -21.87 -10.12 -34.79
CA ARG A 89 -21.88 -11.57 -34.53
C ARG A 89 -20.82 -11.98 -33.52
N TRP A 90 -21.09 -13.01 -32.78
CA TRP A 90 -20.07 -13.66 -31.94
C TRP A 90 -19.21 -14.58 -32.80
N SER A 91 -17.89 -14.54 -32.63
CA SER A 91 -16.94 -15.43 -33.29
C SER A 91 -15.78 -15.78 -32.35
N ARG A 92 -15.17 -16.95 -32.54
CA ARG A 92 -13.95 -17.32 -31.80
C ARG A 92 -12.75 -16.65 -32.47
N LEU A 93 -11.70 -16.28 -31.66
CA LEU A 93 -10.46 -15.76 -32.25
C LEU A 93 -9.86 -16.73 -33.28
N LEU A 94 -9.91 -18.03 -33.00
CA LEU A 94 -9.42 -19.08 -33.92
C LEU A 94 -10.06 -19.02 -35.30
N ASP A 95 -11.32 -18.60 -35.40
CA ASP A 95 -12.03 -18.50 -36.67
C ASP A 95 -11.61 -17.26 -37.49
N LEU A 96 -11.10 -16.23 -36.83
CA LEU A 96 -10.77 -14.92 -37.38
C LEU A 96 -9.30 -14.75 -37.78
N GLY A 97 -8.43 -15.71 -37.40
CA GLY A 97 -7.01 -15.62 -37.64
C GLY A 97 -6.20 -16.83 -37.16
N GLU A 98 -4.90 -16.70 -37.15
CA GLU A 98 -3.97 -17.73 -36.72
C GLU A 98 -3.48 -17.47 -35.28
N ILE A 99 -3.50 -18.51 -34.45
CA ILE A 99 -3.01 -18.47 -33.08
C ILE A 99 -1.55 -18.93 -33.03
N ASN A 100 -0.68 -18.15 -32.40
CA ASN A 100 0.75 -18.40 -32.25
C ASN A 100 1.44 -18.79 -33.58
N PRO A 101 1.38 -17.90 -34.60
CA PRO A 101 1.93 -18.14 -35.93
C PRO A 101 3.44 -18.41 -35.87
N ARG A 102 3.96 -19.10 -36.90
CA ARG A 102 5.39 -19.33 -37.07
C ARG A 102 5.85 -18.64 -38.36
N ASN A 103 6.86 -17.78 -38.24
CA ASN A 103 7.47 -17.11 -39.37
C ASN A 103 8.61 -17.96 -39.95
N GLN A 104 8.82 -17.85 -41.27
CA GLN A 104 9.99 -18.38 -41.97
C GLN A 104 10.73 -17.21 -42.59
N ALA A 105 12.04 -17.15 -42.38
CA ALA A 105 12.93 -16.16 -42.98
C ALA A 105 14.33 -16.78 -43.11
N GLU A 106 15.16 -16.19 -43.94
CA GLU A 106 16.57 -16.59 -44.07
C GLU A 106 17.32 -16.37 -42.77
N ALA A 107 18.27 -17.25 -42.44
CA ALA A 107 19.00 -17.23 -41.20
C ALA A 107 19.74 -15.90 -40.94
N ALA A 108 20.23 -15.27 -41.98
CA ALA A 108 20.96 -14.00 -41.92
C ALA A 108 20.03 -12.76 -41.90
N SER A 109 18.71 -12.94 -42.12
CA SER A 109 17.77 -11.82 -42.11
C SER A 109 17.73 -11.18 -40.72
N MET A 110 17.67 -9.86 -40.68
CA MET A 110 17.51 -9.13 -39.41
C MET A 110 16.04 -9.12 -38.99
N ALA A 111 15.80 -9.24 -37.69
CA ALA A 111 14.47 -9.24 -37.11
C ALA A 111 14.46 -8.50 -35.77
N THR A 112 13.26 -8.18 -35.26
CA THR A 112 13.12 -7.48 -33.98
C THR A 112 12.87 -8.47 -32.86
N PHE A 113 13.74 -8.48 -31.83
CA PHE A 113 13.51 -9.21 -30.60
C PHE A 113 12.81 -8.32 -29.57
N VAL A 114 11.68 -8.77 -29.02
CA VAL A 114 10.89 -8.01 -28.03
C VAL A 114 10.84 -8.80 -26.72
N PRO A 115 11.55 -8.35 -25.67
CA PRO A 115 11.44 -8.93 -24.34
C PRO A 115 10.10 -8.54 -23.66
N MET A 116 9.72 -9.21 -22.57
CA MET A 116 8.51 -8.90 -21.81
C MET A 116 8.46 -7.43 -21.35
N ALA A 117 9.60 -6.86 -20.94
CA ALA A 117 9.70 -5.46 -20.55
C ALA A 117 9.49 -4.47 -21.71
N GLY A 118 9.64 -4.92 -22.96
CA GLY A 118 9.42 -4.10 -24.15
C GLY A 118 7.95 -3.91 -24.53
N VAL A 119 7.02 -4.55 -23.81
CA VAL A 119 5.57 -4.43 -24.03
C VAL A 119 4.95 -3.60 -22.90
N SER A 120 4.19 -2.56 -23.29
CA SER A 120 3.57 -1.63 -22.35
C SER A 120 2.32 -2.22 -21.69
N GLU A 121 2.06 -1.79 -20.45
CA GLU A 121 0.80 -2.02 -19.71
C GLU A 121 -0.25 -0.95 -20.04
N THR A 122 0.16 0.21 -20.55
CA THR A 122 -0.75 1.32 -20.92
C THR A 122 -1.31 1.15 -22.31
N HIS A 123 -2.33 1.94 -22.66
CA HIS A 123 -2.83 2.04 -24.04
C HIS A 123 -1.78 2.74 -24.92
N SER A 124 -0.78 1.98 -25.36
CA SER A 124 0.33 2.48 -26.14
C SER A 124 0.64 1.53 -27.29
N LYS A 125 0.84 2.12 -28.49
CA LYS A 125 1.31 1.38 -29.67
C LYS A 125 2.84 1.26 -29.70
N ARG A 126 3.56 1.76 -28.67
CA ARG A 126 5.02 1.75 -28.61
C ARG A 126 5.52 0.41 -28.08
N ILE A 127 6.38 -0.21 -28.87
CA ILE A 127 7.10 -1.44 -28.53
C ILE A 127 8.59 -1.12 -28.51
N VAL A 128 9.28 -1.62 -27.48
CA VAL A 128 10.74 -1.48 -27.36
C VAL A 128 11.36 -2.85 -27.59
N GLY A 129 12.21 -2.94 -28.61
CA GLY A 129 12.88 -4.19 -28.97
C GLY A 129 14.28 -3.95 -29.52
N GLU A 130 15.06 -5.00 -29.60
CA GLU A 130 16.42 -5.05 -30.13
C GLU A 130 16.43 -5.70 -31.50
N VAL A 131 17.34 -5.29 -32.36
CA VAL A 131 17.54 -5.91 -33.67
C VAL A 131 18.54 -7.05 -33.53
N LYS A 132 18.13 -8.26 -33.97
CA LYS A 132 18.96 -9.48 -33.93
C LYS A 132 18.87 -10.26 -35.24
N PRO A 133 19.90 -11.04 -35.62
CA PRO A 133 19.79 -12.00 -36.71
C PRO A 133 18.70 -13.03 -36.44
N TRP A 134 17.93 -13.41 -37.46
CA TRP A 134 16.86 -14.39 -37.32
C TRP A 134 17.35 -15.73 -36.79
N SER A 135 18.56 -16.14 -37.15
CA SER A 135 19.21 -17.36 -36.66
C SER A 135 19.27 -17.44 -35.14
N GLU A 136 19.36 -16.32 -34.44
CA GLU A 136 19.46 -16.27 -32.97
C GLU A 136 18.10 -16.37 -32.27
N ILE A 137 17.01 -15.97 -32.96
CA ILE A 137 15.68 -15.82 -32.36
C ILE A 137 14.59 -16.67 -33.03
N ASN A 138 14.94 -17.48 -34.00
CA ASN A 138 13.97 -18.34 -34.71
C ASN A 138 13.56 -19.60 -33.92
N LYS A 139 14.29 -19.98 -32.88
CA LYS A 139 14.00 -21.12 -32.01
C LYS A 139 13.91 -20.68 -30.56
N GLY A 140 13.00 -21.32 -29.80
CA GLY A 140 12.86 -21.04 -28.37
C GLY A 140 12.08 -19.76 -28.03
N TYR A 141 11.52 -19.05 -29.02
CA TYR A 141 10.78 -17.80 -28.84
C TYR A 141 9.41 -17.84 -29.56
N THR A 142 8.52 -16.93 -29.17
CA THR A 142 7.23 -16.71 -29.83
C THR A 142 7.41 -15.76 -31.01
N HIS A 143 6.94 -16.15 -32.20
CA HIS A 143 7.08 -15.37 -33.42
C HIS A 143 5.93 -14.40 -33.62
N PHE A 144 6.20 -13.28 -34.27
CA PHE A 144 5.20 -12.30 -34.69
C PHE A 144 5.67 -11.52 -35.92
N ALA A 145 4.74 -10.83 -36.56
CA ALA A 145 4.97 -9.96 -37.69
C ALA A 145 4.14 -8.68 -37.57
N ASN A 146 4.34 -7.71 -38.49
CA ASN A 146 3.49 -6.53 -38.57
C ASN A 146 2.03 -6.94 -38.77
N GLY A 147 1.11 -6.32 -38.03
CA GLY A 147 -0.31 -6.62 -38.00
C GLY A 147 -0.72 -7.69 -36.97
N ASP A 148 0.24 -8.37 -36.32
CA ASP A 148 -0.08 -9.33 -35.27
C ASP A 148 -0.44 -8.61 -33.96
N VAL A 149 -1.31 -9.24 -33.18
CA VAL A 149 -1.72 -8.81 -31.83
C VAL A 149 -1.07 -9.70 -30.80
N LEU A 150 -0.36 -9.11 -29.86
CA LEU A 150 0.36 -9.79 -28.78
C LEU A 150 -0.34 -9.62 -27.44
N LEU A 151 -0.36 -10.67 -26.64
CA LEU A 151 -0.83 -10.70 -25.25
C LEU A 151 0.17 -11.45 -24.37
N ALA A 152 0.57 -10.85 -23.26
CA ALA A 152 1.31 -11.55 -22.22
C ALA A 152 0.39 -12.54 -21.50
N LYS A 153 0.83 -13.80 -21.34
CA LYS A 153 0.00 -14.88 -20.77
C LYS A 153 0.28 -15.19 -19.31
N ILE A 154 1.37 -14.65 -18.74
CA ILE A 154 1.81 -14.95 -17.37
C ILE A 154 1.43 -13.84 -16.38
N THR A 155 1.10 -14.19 -15.13
CA THR A 155 0.95 -13.26 -14.01
C THR A 155 2.29 -12.59 -13.66
N PRO A 156 2.30 -11.31 -13.23
CA PRO A 156 1.18 -10.35 -13.21
C PRO A 156 0.96 -9.63 -14.55
N CYS A 157 1.74 -9.95 -15.58
CA CYS A 157 1.73 -9.23 -16.86
C CYS A 157 0.37 -9.31 -17.58
N PHE A 158 -0.33 -10.45 -17.48
CA PHE A 158 -1.69 -10.60 -18.03
C PHE A 158 -2.69 -9.72 -17.27
N GLU A 159 -2.66 -9.78 -15.95
CA GLU A 159 -3.52 -8.99 -15.05
C GLU A 159 -3.32 -7.48 -15.26
N ASN A 160 -2.09 -7.06 -15.53
CA ASN A 160 -1.76 -5.67 -15.88
C ASN A 160 -2.13 -5.31 -17.34
N GLY A 161 -2.64 -6.25 -18.13
CA GLY A 161 -3.07 -6.03 -19.51
C GLY A 161 -1.93 -5.78 -20.50
N LYS A 162 -0.71 -6.30 -20.26
CA LYS A 162 0.41 -6.21 -21.22
C LYS A 162 0.03 -6.82 -22.55
N SER A 163 -0.14 -5.98 -23.55
CA SER A 163 -0.53 -6.36 -24.91
C SER A 163 -0.12 -5.28 -25.92
N ALA A 164 0.01 -5.66 -27.17
CA ALA A 164 0.40 -4.73 -28.23
C ALA A 164 -0.12 -5.16 -29.60
N VAL A 165 -0.22 -4.21 -30.52
CA VAL A 165 -0.34 -4.47 -31.96
C VAL A 165 1.01 -4.16 -32.60
N PHE A 166 1.60 -5.11 -33.28
CA PHE A 166 2.85 -4.87 -33.99
C PHE A 166 2.62 -4.05 -35.24
N SER A 167 3.16 -2.85 -35.25
CA SER A 167 3.16 -1.97 -36.41
C SER A 167 4.53 -1.30 -36.53
N GLY A 168 5.06 -1.22 -37.76
CA GLY A 168 6.33 -0.57 -37.99
C GLY A 168 7.56 -1.30 -37.46
N LEU A 169 7.51 -2.62 -37.34
CA LEU A 169 8.71 -3.43 -37.11
C LEU A 169 9.69 -3.18 -38.25
N LYS A 170 10.93 -2.81 -37.93
CA LYS A 170 11.94 -2.38 -38.90
C LYS A 170 12.16 -3.36 -40.05
N TYR A 171 11.98 -4.67 -39.78
CA TYR A 171 12.17 -5.75 -40.74
C TYR A 171 10.88 -6.55 -40.98
N GLY A 172 9.73 -6.04 -40.56
CA GLY A 172 8.41 -6.64 -40.76
C GLY A 172 8.12 -7.88 -39.91
N LEU A 173 9.13 -8.49 -39.31
CA LEU A 173 8.98 -9.72 -38.49
C LEU A 173 9.85 -9.65 -37.22
N GLY A 174 9.50 -10.49 -36.24
CA GLY A 174 10.23 -10.58 -34.98
C GLY A 174 9.91 -11.83 -34.18
N ALA A 175 10.57 -11.93 -33.03
CA ALA A 175 10.31 -12.94 -32.01
C ALA A 175 10.47 -12.34 -30.60
N GLY A 176 9.90 -12.97 -29.61
CA GLY A 176 9.98 -12.47 -28.25
C GLY A 176 9.73 -13.55 -27.19
N SER A 177 9.48 -13.15 -25.97
CA SER A 177 9.30 -14.07 -24.84
C SER A 177 8.35 -15.22 -25.16
N THR A 178 8.67 -16.42 -24.66
CA THR A 178 7.78 -17.59 -24.71
C THR A 178 6.49 -17.40 -23.90
N GLU A 179 6.46 -16.41 -23.05
CA GLU A 179 5.30 -16.05 -22.23
C GLU A 179 4.31 -15.11 -22.97
N PHE A 180 4.37 -15.06 -24.31
CA PHE A 180 3.40 -14.37 -25.15
C PHE A 180 2.45 -15.36 -25.83
N HIS A 181 1.19 -14.92 -26.00
CA HIS A 181 0.29 -15.38 -27.04
C HIS A 181 0.29 -14.37 -28.18
N VAL A 182 0.23 -14.84 -29.41
CA VAL A 182 0.15 -14.01 -30.60
C VAL A 182 -1.05 -14.42 -31.44
N PHE A 183 -1.80 -13.44 -31.89
CA PHE A 183 -2.90 -13.61 -32.82
C PHE A 183 -2.60 -12.86 -34.11
N ARG A 184 -2.64 -13.59 -35.23
CA ARG A 184 -2.51 -13.00 -36.58
C ARG A 184 -3.87 -12.96 -37.25
N PRO A 185 -4.52 -11.78 -37.29
CA PRO A 185 -5.84 -11.67 -37.92
C PRO A 185 -5.78 -11.84 -39.43
N ILE A 186 -6.91 -12.17 -40.04
CA ILE A 186 -7.13 -12.01 -41.47
C ILE A 186 -7.38 -10.52 -41.69
N SER A 187 -6.29 -9.78 -41.93
CA SER A 187 -6.26 -8.30 -41.89
C SER A 187 -7.11 -7.60 -42.94
N GLU A 188 -7.49 -8.31 -44.00
CA GLU A 188 -8.42 -7.84 -45.00
C GLU A 188 -9.86 -7.60 -44.45
N CYS A 189 -10.20 -8.28 -43.37
CA CYS A 189 -11.54 -8.26 -42.77
C CYS A 189 -11.53 -7.84 -41.30
N ILE A 190 -10.43 -8.14 -40.58
CA ILE A 190 -10.32 -7.99 -39.15
C ILE A 190 -9.26 -6.94 -38.82
N ASN A 191 -9.66 -5.84 -38.16
CA ASN A 191 -8.75 -4.80 -37.71
C ASN A 191 -7.95 -5.28 -36.47
N PRO A 192 -6.60 -5.37 -36.56
CA PRO A 192 -5.78 -5.81 -35.42
C PRO A 192 -5.97 -4.93 -34.17
N SER A 193 -6.17 -3.62 -34.35
CA SER A 193 -6.41 -2.70 -33.23
C SER A 193 -7.76 -2.98 -32.54
N TYR A 194 -8.80 -3.42 -33.27
CA TYR A 194 -10.05 -3.82 -32.64
C TYR A 194 -9.89 -5.09 -31.77
N VAL A 195 -9.14 -6.07 -32.26
CA VAL A 195 -8.78 -7.26 -31.48
C VAL A 195 -8.00 -6.86 -30.23
N TYR A 196 -7.06 -5.92 -30.35
CA TYR A 196 -6.33 -5.37 -29.21
C TYR A 196 -7.28 -4.75 -28.16
N LEU A 197 -8.31 -3.98 -28.58
CA LEU A 197 -9.30 -3.46 -27.65
C LEU A 197 -10.06 -4.58 -26.93
N PHE A 198 -10.42 -5.63 -27.66
CA PHE A 198 -11.12 -6.79 -27.08
C PHE A 198 -10.29 -7.50 -26.01
N ILE A 199 -9.02 -7.83 -26.27
CA ILE A 199 -8.17 -8.52 -25.28
C ILE A 199 -7.83 -7.63 -24.06
N ARG A 200 -8.01 -6.32 -24.16
CA ARG A 200 -7.87 -5.38 -23.03
C ARG A 200 -9.18 -5.13 -22.28
N SER A 201 -10.29 -5.55 -22.85
CA SER A 201 -11.60 -5.30 -22.23
C SER A 201 -11.80 -6.14 -20.95
N PRO A 202 -12.55 -5.62 -19.97
CA PRO A 202 -12.98 -6.39 -18.81
C PRO A 202 -13.67 -7.71 -19.20
N LEU A 203 -14.43 -7.71 -20.31
CA LEU A 203 -15.11 -8.89 -20.85
C LEU A 203 -14.14 -10.07 -21.09
N PHE A 204 -12.98 -9.80 -21.68
CA PHE A 204 -11.97 -10.82 -21.96
C PHE A 204 -11.15 -11.15 -20.71
N ARG A 205 -10.70 -10.11 -19.97
CA ARG A 205 -9.76 -10.26 -18.86
C ARG A 205 -10.34 -11.01 -17.67
N ALA A 206 -11.54 -10.67 -17.21
CA ALA A 206 -12.16 -11.32 -16.06
C ALA A 206 -12.30 -12.84 -16.23
N LYS A 207 -12.79 -13.29 -17.40
CA LYS A 207 -12.86 -14.73 -17.71
C LYS A 207 -11.48 -15.36 -17.91
N GLY A 208 -10.52 -14.59 -18.44
CA GLY A 208 -9.14 -15.03 -18.63
C GLY A 208 -8.46 -15.31 -17.30
N GLU A 209 -8.57 -14.41 -16.34
CA GLU A 209 -8.03 -14.54 -14.98
C GLU A 209 -8.58 -15.78 -14.26
N ALA A 210 -9.91 -16.00 -14.34
CA ALA A 210 -10.56 -17.19 -13.80
C ALA A 210 -10.10 -18.50 -14.48
N SER A 211 -9.62 -18.43 -15.74
CA SER A 211 -9.15 -19.59 -16.51
C SER A 211 -7.66 -19.87 -16.36
N MET A 212 -6.90 -19.02 -15.68
CA MET A 212 -5.46 -19.17 -15.53
C MET A 212 -5.08 -20.37 -14.67
N THR A 213 -4.05 -21.11 -15.11
CA THR A 213 -3.54 -22.31 -14.43
C THR A 213 -2.08 -22.14 -14.01
N GLY A 214 -1.66 -22.79 -12.93
CA GLY A 214 -0.30 -22.76 -12.39
C GLY A 214 -0.26 -22.46 -10.90
N THR A 215 0.95 -22.32 -10.36
CA THR A 215 1.18 -21.96 -8.95
C THR A 215 0.97 -20.46 -8.71
N ALA A 216 0.71 -20.09 -7.46
CA ALA A 216 0.55 -18.70 -7.06
C ALA A 216 1.75 -17.83 -7.53
N GLY A 217 1.46 -16.70 -8.17
CA GLY A 217 2.48 -15.80 -8.73
C GLY A 217 3.08 -16.22 -10.08
N GLN A 218 2.74 -17.43 -10.60
CA GLN A 218 3.21 -17.93 -11.90
C GLN A 218 2.09 -18.63 -12.71
N LYS A 219 0.86 -18.11 -12.60
CA LYS A 219 -0.26 -18.60 -13.41
C LYS A 219 -0.09 -18.18 -14.88
N ARG A 220 -0.65 -18.96 -15.78
CA ARG A 220 -0.60 -18.72 -17.23
C ARG A 220 -1.97 -18.88 -17.86
N LEU A 221 -2.31 -17.99 -18.77
CA LEU A 221 -3.52 -18.10 -19.59
C LEU A 221 -3.37 -19.26 -20.57
N PRO A 222 -4.28 -20.26 -20.57
CA PRO A 222 -4.23 -21.37 -21.52
C PRO A 222 -4.41 -20.90 -22.96
N THR A 223 -3.71 -21.54 -23.91
CA THR A 223 -3.87 -21.27 -25.34
C THR A 223 -5.30 -21.55 -25.81
N ASP A 224 -5.95 -22.59 -25.25
CA ASP A 224 -7.32 -22.95 -25.60
C ASP A 224 -8.30 -21.83 -25.23
N TYR A 225 -8.15 -21.21 -24.06
CA TYR A 225 -8.96 -20.05 -23.72
C TYR A 225 -8.77 -18.91 -24.73
N PHE A 226 -7.51 -18.57 -25.04
CA PHE A 226 -7.21 -17.49 -25.98
C PHE A 226 -7.76 -17.77 -27.39
N ALA A 227 -7.68 -19.00 -27.85
CA ALA A 227 -8.16 -19.42 -29.16
C ALA A 227 -9.70 -19.46 -29.25
N LEU A 228 -10.36 -19.97 -28.20
CA LEU A 228 -11.79 -20.26 -28.19
C LEU A 228 -12.65 -19.13 -27.60
N CYS A 229 -12.04 -18.07 -27.05
CA CYS A 229 -12.81 -16.98 -26.47
C CYS A 229 -13.76 -16.37 -27.52
N ALA A 230 -15.01 -16.15 -27.10
CA ALA A 230 -16.02 -15.50 -27.92
C ALA A 230 -15.75 -13.99 -27.98
N MET A 231 -15.42 -13.48 -29.18
CA MET A 231 -15.23 -12.08 -29.48
C MET A 231 -16.47 -11.52 -30.20
N PRO A 232 -17.01 -10.38 -29.78
CA PRO A 232 -18.07 -9.70 -30.53
C PRO A 232 -17.45 -9.01 -31.75
N LEU A 233 -17.93 -9.36 -32.93
CA LEU A 233 -17.39 -8.91 -34.20
C LEU A 233 -18.32 -7.89 -34.86
N PRO A 234 -17.93 -6.61 -34.98
CA PRO A 234 -18.61 -5.61 -35.80
C PRO A 234 -18.25 -5.74 -37.29
N PRO A 235 -19.01 -5.11 -38.17
CA PRO A 235 -18.62 -4.90 -39.55
C PRO A 235 -17.26 -4.18 -39.66
N THR A 236 -16.49 -4.41 -40.74
CA THR A 236 -15.10 -3.90 -40.89
C THR A 236 -15.02 -2.38 -40.78
N THR A 237 -15.97 -1.64 -41.38
CA THR A 237 -16.05 -0.18 -41.28
C THR A 237 -16.28 0.31 -39.87
N GLU A 238 -17.14 -0.37 -39.12
CA GLU A 238 -17.43 -0.05 -37.73
C GLU A 238 -16.24 -0.35 -36.82
N GLN A 239 -15.47 -1.43 -37.06
CA GLN A 239 -14.22 -1.69 -36.32
C GLN A 239 -13.28 -0.49 -36.38
N ALA A 240 -13.06 0.11 -37.54
CA ALA A 240 -12.20 1.27 -37.72
C ALA A 240 -12.72 2.51 -36.96
N ARG A 241 -14.04 2.76 -36.99
CA ARG A 241 -14.68 3.86 -36.28
C ARG A 241 -14.58 3.69 -34.76
N ILE A 242 -14.75 2.46 -34.26
CA ILE A 242 -14.59 2.14 -32.83
C ILE A 242 -13.15 2.43 -32.41
N VAL A 243 -12.16 1.93 -33.15
CA VAL A 243 -10.73 2.14 -32.83
C VAL A 243 -10.39 3.64 -32.78
N ALA A 244 -10.82 4.41 -33.79
CA ALA A 244 -10.58 5.86 -33.81
C ALA A 244 -11.21 6.56 -32.59
N LYS A 245 -12.42 6.15 -32.20
CA LYS A 245 -13.10 6.71 -31.03
C LYS A 245 -12.43 6.35 -29.71
N VAL A 246 -11.95 5.11 -29.59
CA VAL A 246 -11.18 4.69 -28.39
C VAL A 246 -9.87 5.47 -28.31
N ASP A 247 -9.11 5.60 -29.41
CA ASP A 247 -7.86 6.36 -29.44
C ASP A 247 -8.10 7.83 -28.99
N GLU A 248 -9.20 8.47 -29.44
CA GLU A 248 -9.61 9.83 -29.01
C GLU A 248 -9.88 9.89 -27.49
N LEU A 249 -10.65 8.96 -26.95
CA LEU A 249 -11.02 8.95 -25.54
C LEU A 249 -9.85 8.55 -24.63
N MET A 250 -8.96 7.68 -25.09
CA MET A 250 -7.74 7.32 -24.35
C MET A 250 -6.78 8.51 -24.24
N ALA A 251 -6.61 9.28 -25.33
CA ALA A 251 -5.83 10.51 -25.29
C ALA A 251 -6.44 11.55 -24.32
N LEU A 252 -7.77 11.58 -24.19
CA LEU A 252 -8.44 12.41 -23.18
C LEU A 252 -8.14 11.92 -21.75
N CYS A 253 -8.18 10.60 -21.52
CA CYS A 253 -7.79 10.01 -20.22
C CYS A 253 -6.33 10.35 -19.86
N ASP A 254 -5.41 10.26 -20.82
CA ASP A 254 -3.99 10.62 -20.60
C ASP A 254 -3.84 12.10 -20.23
N LYS A 255 -4.60 12.99 -20.87
CA LYS A 255 -4.63 14.43 -20.55
C LYS A 255 -5.18 14.68 -19.14
N LEU A 256 -6.26 13.99 -18.76
CA LEU A 256 -6.84 14.10 -17.42
C LEU A 256 -5.84 13.66 -16.34
N GLU A 257 -5.17 12.55 -16.56
CA GLU A 257 -4.15 12.03 -15.62
C GLU A 257 -2.96 13.00 -15.49
N ALA A 258 -2.48 13.55 -16.59
CA ALA A 258 -1.43 14.56 -16.59
C ALA A 258 -1.87 15.83 -15.83
N GLN A 259 -3.10 16.30 -16.05
CA GLN A 259 -3.66 17.44 -15.33
C GLN A 259 -3.79 17.17 -13.82
N GLN A 260 -4.27 15.99 -13.43
CA GLN A 260 -4.34 15.59 -12.01
C GLN A 260 -2.97 15.56 -11.34
N ARG A 261 -1.96 15.01 -12.04
CA ARG A 261 -0.57 14.97 -11.54
C ARG A 261 -0.01 16.39 -11.36
N THR A 262 -0.18 17.26 -12.34
CA THR A 262 0.25 18.67 -12.28
C THR A 262 -0.45 19.40 -11.13
N ARG A 263 -1.78 19.24 -11.01
CA ARG A 263 -2.57 19.83 -9.92
C ARG A 263 -2.04 19.39 -8.54
N ARG A 264 -1.77 18.09 -8.37
CA ARG A 264 -1.23 17.55 -7.10
C ARG A 264 0.16 18.13 -6.79
N THR A 265 1.03 18.24 -7.79
CA THR A 265 2.35 18.87 -7.63
C THR A 265 2.24 20.32 -7.17
N LEU A 266 1.36 21.11 -7.80
CA LEU A 266 1.12 22.52 -7.42
C LEU A 266 0.49 22.64 -6.02
N GLN A 267 -0.44 21.77 -5.67
CA GLN A 267 -1.04 21.74 -4.32
C GLN A 267 0.00 21.41 -3.26
N ASN A 268 0.89 20.44 -3.51
CA ASN A 268 1.98 20.10 -2.60
C ASN A 268 2.97 21.27 -2.43
N ALA A 269 3.33 21.94 -3.53
CA ALA A 269 4.21 23.10 -3.49
C ALA A 269 3.57 24.27 -2.71
N LEU A 270 2.28 24.54 -2.93
CA LEU A 270 1.53 25.56 -2.18
C LEU A 270 1.50 25.22 -0.69
N ARG A 271 1.17 23.98 -0.32
CA ARG A 271 1.17 23.51 1.06
C ARG A 271 2.53 23.72 1.72
N GLN A 272 3.60 23.19 1.12
CA GLN A 272 4.95 23.33 1.66
C GLN A 272 5.37 24.77 1.82
N SER A 273 5.12 25.62 0.82
CA SER A 273 5.43 27.05 0.89
C SER A 273 4.65 27.76 2.00
N THR A 274 3.36 27.44 2.16
CA THR A 274 2.52 28.07 3.19
C THR A 274 2.92 27.60 4.58
N LEU A 275 3.16 26.29 4.77
CA LEU A 275 3.60 25.75 6.06
C LEU A 275 4.97 26.31 6.46
N ARG A 276 5.92 26.42 5.52
CA ARG A 276 7.20 27.09 5.78
C ARG A 276 7.03 28.54 6.19
N ALA A 277 6.15 29.28 5.53
CA ALA A 277 5.90 30.69 5.90
C ALA A 277 5.32 30.83 7.32
N VAL A 278 4.57 29.83 7.80
CA VAL A 278 4.09 29.79 9.20
C VAL A 278 5.24 29.54 10.17
N THR A 279 6.07 28.51 9.91
CA THR A 279 7.16 28.12 10.82
C THR A 279 8.39 29.05 10.76
N SER A 280 8.57 29.84 9.68
CA SER A 280 9.67 30.78 9.52
C SER A 280 9.28 32.25 9.77
N ALA A 281 8.09 32.52 10.29
CA ALA A 281 7.65 33.86 10.61
C ALA A 281 8.50 34.42 11.75
N THR A 282 9.05 35.64 11.56
CA THR A 282 9.92 36.30 12.53
C THR A 282 9.19 37.40 13.32
N SER A 283 7.93 37.68 12.94
CA SER A 283 7.10 38.66 13.60
C SER A 283 5.64 38.20 13.72
N PRO A 284 4.88 38.68 14.72
CA PRO A 284 3.46 38.38 14.86
C PRO A 284 2.63 38.74 13.63
N HIS A 285 3.01 39.79 12.90
CA HIS A 285 2.33 40.18 11.66
C HIS A 285 2.56 39.19 10.52
N GLU A 286 3.79 38.70 10.35
CA GLU A 286 4.11 37.67 9.37
C GLU A 286 3.38 36.35 9.69
N LEU A 287 3.39 35.94 10.95
CA LEU A 287 2.67 34.73 11.40
C LEU A 287 1.18 34.86 11.12
N GLN A 288 0.54 35.98 11.46
CA GLN A 288 -0.89 36.20 11.20
C GLN A 288 -1.20 36.21 9.71
N THR A 289 -0.33 36.75 8.87
CA THR A 289 -0.49 36.76 7.42
C THR A 289 -0.38 35.36 6.85
N ALA A 290 0.64 34.61 7.27
CA ALA A 290 0.84 33.21 6.85
C ALA A 290 -0.30 32.31 7.33
N TRP A 291 -0.78 32.49 8.55
CA TRP A 291 -1.92 31.77 9.10
C TRP A 291 -3.23 32.07 8.34
N SER A 292 -3.51 33.33 8.03
CA SER A 292 -4.67 33.72 7.24
C SER A 292 -4.64 33.10 5.84
N ARG A 293 -3.46 32.96 5.25
CA ARG A 293 -3.27 32.26 3.97
C ARG A 293 -3.52 30.76 4.09
N LEU A 294 -3.06 30.15 5.19
CA LEU A 294 -3.31 28.75 5.51
C LEU A 294 -4.81 28.48 5.63
N ASP A 295 -5.50 29.25 6.46
CA ASP A 295 -6.94 29.13 6.72
C ASP A 295 -7.77 29.24 5.43
N LYS A 296 -7.57 30.31 4.65
CA LYS A 296 -8.30 30.53 3.38
C LYS A 296 -8.11 29.43 2.35
N ASN A 297 -7.00 28.69 2.40
CA ASN A 297 -6.67 27.66 1.42
C ASN A 297 -6.64 26.25 2.01
N PHE A 298 -7.06 26.06 3.26
CA PHE A 298 -6.92 24.80 3.99
C PHE A 298 -7.46 23.61 3.19
N ALA A 299 -8.72 23.66 2.77
CA ALA A 299 -9.36 22.58 2.02
C ALA A 299 -8.72 22.28 0.64
N ARG A 300 -7.97 23.26 0.07
CA ARG A 300 -7.23 23.06 -1.19
C ARG A 300 -5.88 22.39 -0.97
N MET A 301 -5.28 22.59 0.20
CA MET A 301 -3.96 22.09 0.56
C MET A 301 -4.01 20.72 1.23
N PHE A 302 -5.07 20.47 2.01
CA PHE A 302 -5.25 19.24 2.81
C PHE A 302 -6.48 18.48 2.31
N HIS A 303 -6.31 17.67 1.30
CA HIS A 303 -7.38 16.91 0.66
C HIS A 303 -7.16 15.39 0.66
N MET A 304 -5.99 14.96 1.16
CA MET A 304 -5.60 13.56 1.35
C MET A 304 -5.20 13.34 2.80
N PRO A 305 -5.43 12.15 3.38
CA PRO A 305 -5.05 11.85 4.77
C PRO A 305 -3.56 12.11 5.05
N GLU A 306 -2.68 11.79 4.09
CA GLU A 306 -1.23 11.96 4.23
C GLU A 306 -0.81 13.43 4.33
N ASP A 307 -1.65 14.35 3.84
CA ASP A 307 -1.37 15.77 3.88
C ASP A 307 -1.40 16.31 5.32
N ILE A 308 -2.19 15.68 6.21
CA ILE A 308 -2.38 16.06 7.61
C ILE A 308 -1.11 15.85 8.44
N VAL A 309 -0.27 14.89 8.07
CA VAL A 309 1.01 14.63 8.77
C VAL A 309 1.91 15.87 8.75
N ALA A 310 1.99 16.58 7.61
CA ALA A 310 2.78 17.81 7.51
C ALA A 310 2.21 18.93 8.39
N PHE A 311 0.89 19.00 8.53
CA PHE A 311 0.25 19.99 9.40
C PHE A 311 0.49 19.70 10.89
N LYS A 312 0.42 18.41 11.30
CA LYS A 312 0.81 18.00 12.66
C LYS A 312 2.26 18.42 12.98
N GLY A 313 3.17 18.29 12.01
CA GLY A 313 4.54 18.76 12.16
C GLY A 313 4.64 20.26 12.47
N VAL A 314 3.86 21.10 11.78
CA VAL A 314 3.82 22.55 12.05
C VAL A 314 3.28 22.86 13.46
N ILE A 315 2.23 22.13 13.89
CA ILE A 315 1.69 22.27 15.25
C ILE A 315 2.79 21.98 16.28
N LEU A 316 3.59 20.92 16.06
CA LEU A 316 4.70 20.59 16.94
C LEU A 316 5.78 21.68 16.95
N ASP A 317 6.17 22.21 15.78
CA ASP A 317 7.18 23.27 15.71
C ASP A 317 6.70 24.55 16.44
N LEU A 318 5.46 24.98 16.22
CA LEU A 318 4.86 26.12 16.93
C LEU A 318 4.73 25.88 18.44
N ALA A 319 4.51 24.64 18.86
CA ALA A 319 4.46 24.27 20.27
C ALA A 319 5.84 24.38 20.94
N VAL A 320 6.87 23.88 20.23
CA VAL A 320 8.26 23.83 20.71
C VAL A 320 8.89 25.22 20.72
N SER A 321 8.46 26.15 19.85
CA SER A 321 8.87 27.54 19.86
C SER A 321 8.11 28.41 20.88
N GLY A 322 7.03 27.87 21.50
CA GLY A 322 6.20 28.60 22.46
C GLY A 322 5.11 29.47 21.83
N GLU A 323 4.97 29.47 20.51
CA GLU A 323 4.01 30.31 19.78
C GLU A 323 2.54 29.88 19.92
N LEU A 324 2.30 28.67 20.42
CA LEU A 324 0.94 28.20 20.71
C LEU A 324 0.39 28.69 22.05
N LEU A 325 1.25 29.27 22.91
CA LEU A 325 0.84 29.75 24.21
C LEU A 325 0.51 31.24 24.17
N ASN A 326 -0.62 31.59 24.73
CA ASN A 326 -0.83 32.97 25.18
C ASN A 326 -0.12 33.14 26.52
N ILE A 327 1.09 33.71 26.52
CA ILE A 327 1.97 33.75 27.67
C ILE A 327 1.40 34.78 28.65
N ASP A 328 1.05 34.31 29.84
CA ASP A 328 0.73 35.18 30.98
C ASP A 328 2.07 35.63 31.60
N HIS A 329 2.44 36.91 31.38
CA HIS A 329 3.70 37.49 31.85
C HIS A 329 3.81 37.58 33.39
N ASN A 330 2.77 37.18 34.13
CA ASN A 330 2.75 37.14 35.58
C ASN A 330 3.24 35.79 36.17
N ASN A 331 3.66 34.83 35.34
CA ASN A 331 4.14 33.55 35.83
C ASN A 331 5.59 33.66 36.34
N VAL A 332 5.81 33.39 37.63
CA VAL A 332 7.08 33.61 38.35
C VAL A 332 8.11 32.51 38.07
N SER A 333 7.71 31.34 37.54
CA SER A 333 8.58 30.18 37.30
C SER A 333 9.27 30.25 35.94
N THR A 334 10.54 29.89 35.86
CA THR A 334 11.35 29.90 34.63
C THR A 334 11.89 28.52 34.27
N GLY A 335 12.36 28.36 33.05
CA GLY A 335 13.10 27.16 32.62
C GLY A 335 14.39 26.94 33.40
N ALA A 336 15.05 28.05 33.81
CA ALA A 336 16.25 28.00 34.64
C ALA A 336 15.97 27.40 36.04
N ASP A 337 14.90 27.85 36.72
CA ASP A 337 14.48 27.29 38.02
C ASP A 337 14.19 25.77 37.91
N LEU A 338 13.60 25.37 36.81
CA LEU A 338 13.33 23.97 36.56
C LEU A 338 14.61 23.14 36.38
N LEU A 339 15.58 23.66 35.60
CA LEU A 339 16.88 22.99 35.41
C LEU A 339 17.66 22.89 36.73
N GLU A 340 17.61 23.92 37.59
CA GLU A 340 18.22 23.90 38.92
C GLU A 340 17.57 22.83 39.82
N SER A 341 16.24 22.72 39.77
CA SER A 341 15.49 21.69 40.51
C SER A 341 15.85 20.27 40.05
N ILE A 342 16.00 20.06 38.72
CA ILE A 342 16.44 18.81 38.14
C ILE A 342 17.88 18.46 38.56
N ALA A 343 18.79 19.46 38.58
CA ALA A 343 20.18 19.27 38.98
C ALA A 343 20.29 18.88 40.48
N ALA A 344 19.50 19.55 41.34
CA ALA A 344 19.40 19.22 42.76
C ALA A 344 18.92 17.78 42.99
N LYS A 345 17.80 17.39 42.37
CA LYS A 345 17.29 16.00 42.46
C LYS A 345 18.29 14.97 41.94
N ARG A 346 19.02 15.27 40.88
CA ARG A 346 20.04 14.38 40.36
C ARG A 346 21.20 14.20 41.34
N THR A 347 21.58 15.25 42.03
CA THR A 347 22.62 15.20 43.08
C THR A 347 22.13 14.36 44.25
N GLU A 348 20.89 14.55 44.69
CA GLU A 348 20.25 13.77 45.72
C GLU A 348 20.18 12.28 45.33
N TRP A 349 19.75 11.98 44.10
CA TRP A 349 19.74 10.60 43.55
C TRP A 349 21.12 9.95 43.60
N ALA A 350 22.19 10.65 43.25
CA ALA A 350 23.55 10.13 43.30
C ALA A 350 24.02 9.86 44.74
N ASN A 351 23.53 10.61 45.71
CA ASN A 351 23.87 10.42 47.13
C ASN A 351 23.06 9.32 47.82
N LEU A 352 21.80 9.10 47.40
CA LEU A 352 20.89 8.15 48.03
C LEU A 352 20.92 6.78 47.38
N SER A 353 21.40 6.66 46.12
CA SER A 353 21.49 5.40 45.39
C SER A 353 22.70 4.59 45.81
N ASP A 354 22.64 3.27 45.63
CA ASP A 354 23.74 2.33 45.85
C ASP A 354 24.06 1.47 44.62
N GLY A 355 25.11 0.69 44.68
CA GLY A 355 25.48 -0.31 43.67
C GLY A 355 25.61 0.23 42.24
N GLN A 356 24.87 -0.37 41.32
CA GLN A 356 24.93 -0.01 39.91
C GLN A 356 24.24 1.35 39.62
N GLU A 357 23.16 1.63 40.31
CA GLU A 357 22.41 2.87 40.14
C GLU A 357 23.24 4.09 40.54
N GLN A 358 23.99 4.01 41.64
CA GLN A 358 24.93 5.05 42.05
C GLN A 358 26.04 5.28 40.99
N LYS A 359 26.58 4.19 40.42
CA LYS A 359 27.59 4.30 39.35
C LYS A 359 27.06 5.07 38.14
N GLU A 360 25.80 4.78 37.73
CA GLU A 360 25.17 5.49 36.60
C GLU A 360 24.94 6.97 36.97
N ALA A 361 24.46 7.28 38.17
CA ALA A 361 24.25 8.64 38.63
C ALA A 361 25.56 9.46 38.65
N LEU A 362 26.62 8.90 39.22
CA LEU A 362 27.95 9.56 39.23
C LEU A 362 28.52 9.72 37.82
N ALA A 363 28.32 8.77 36.93
CA ALA A 363 28.73 8.86 35.54
C ALA A 363 28.01 10.01 34.81
N MET A 364 26.70 10.21 35.06
CA MET A 364 25.92 11.34 34.52
C MET A 364 26.43 12.68 35.03
N LEU A 365 26.67 12.79 36.35
CA LEU A 365 27.24 14.01 36.94
C LEU A 365 28.62 14.35 36.34
N LYS A 366 29.47 13.35 36.10
CA LYS A 366 30.77 13.55 35.47
C LYS A 366 30.63 14.06 34.04
N LYS A 367 29.72 13.47 33.24
CA LYS A 367 29.46 13.91 31.87
C LYS A 367 28.96 15.35 31.82
N LEU A 368 28.00 15.71 32.65
CA LEU A 368 27.44 17.06 32.72
C LEU A 368 28.48 18.13 33.02
N ARG A 369 29.53 17.84 33.84
CA ARG A 369 30.60 18.80 34.15
C ARG A 369 31.47 19.16 32.95
N ILE A 370 31.58 18.27 31.95
CA ILE A 370 32.43 18.47 30.76
C ILE A 370 31.61 18.73 29.48
N GLN A 371 30.28 18.59 29.57
CA GLN A 371 29.40 18.80 28.43
C GLN A 371 29.43 20.24 27.95
N ARG A 372 29.52 20.38 26.61
CA ARG A 372 29.35 21.69 25.94
C ARG A 372 28.26 21.49 24.89
N ILE A 373 27.24 22.31 24.96
CA ILE A 373 26.10 22.31 24.04
C ILE A 373 26.20 23.46 23.06
N SER A 374 25.74 23.27 21.85
CA SER A 374 25.54 24.32 20.85
C SER A 374 24.07 24.73 20.89
N ILE A 375 23.79 25.92 21.30
CA ILE A 375 22.42 26.46 21.38
C ILE A 375 21.94 26.76 19.95
N PRO A 376 20.72 26.30 19.55
CA PRO A 376 20.13 26.67 18.28
C PRO A 376 19.88 28.17 18.13
N GLU A 377 19.82 28.61 16.86
CA GLU A 377 19.44 30.02 16.55
C GLU A 377 17.92 30.27 16.68
N ASP A 378 17.14 29.18 16.88
CA ASP A 378 15.69 29.25 17.03
C ASP A 378 15.30 30.10 18.24
N VAL A 379 14.34 31.01 18.06
CA VAL A 379 13.85 31.90 19.12
C VAL A 379 12.83 31.16 19.98
N ILE A 380 13.06 31.21 21.30
CA ILE A 380 12.10 30.73 22.31
C ILE A 380 11.73 31.87 23.27
N PRO A 381 10.62 31.77 24.03
CA PRO A 381 10.26 32.75 25.05
C PRO A 381 11.40 33.01 26.04
N LYS A 382 11.59 34.26 26.46
CA LYS A 382 12.73 34.70 27.31
C LYS A 382 12.84 33.99 28.65
N HIS A 383 11.75 33.43 29.16
CA HIS A 383 11.71 32.71 30.45
C HIS A 383 11.91 31.19 30.25
N TRP A 384 12.04 30.73 29.00
CA TRP A 384 12.45 29.36 28.68
C TRP A 384 13.97 29.29 28.58
N GLU A 385 14.50 28.06 28.68
CA GLU A 385 15.93 27.79 28.51
C GLU A 385 16.16 26.71 27.45
N TRP A 386 17.32 26.77 26.81
CA TRP A 386 17.81 25.66 26.01
C TRP A 386 18.68 24.73 26.87
N ALA A 387 18.42 23.44 26.87
CA ALA A 387 19.22 22.46 27.59
C ALA A 387 19.44 21.20 26.78
N SER A 388 20.52 20.47 27.06
CA SER A 388 20.73 19.14 26.44
C SER A 388 19.75 18.13 26.99
N LEU A 389 19.52 17.06 26.20
CA LEU A 389 18.72 15.92 26.62
C LEU A 389 19.26 15.32 27.93
N LEU A 390 20.60 15.33 28.12
CA LEU A 390 21.23 14.87 29.35
C LEU A 390 20.91 15.79 30.54
N GLN A 391 20.84 17.14 30.33
CA GLN A 391 20.55 18.10 31.37
C GLN A 391 19.10 18.00 31.88
N VAL A 392 18.13 17.71 31.02
CA VAL A 392 16.72 17.59 31.43
C VAL A 392 16.37 16.21 32.00
N SER A 393 17.24 15.21 31.82
CA SER A 393 16.97 13.83 32.19
C SER A 393 17.54 13.43 33.55
N GLN A 394 16.89 12.51 34.23
CA GLN A 394 17.50 11.73 35.32
C GLN A 394 18.68 10.93 34.80
N ALA A 395 18.46 10.21 33.70
CA ALA A 395 19.48 9.40 33.04
C ALA A 395 19.21 9.22 31.55
N VAL A 396 20.30 9.11 30.77
CA VAL A 396 20.28 8.70 29.36
C VAL A 396 21.18 7.47 29.24
N VAL A 397 20.59 6.31 28.91
CA VAL A 397 21.30 5.03 28.98
C VAL A 397 21.24 4.31 27.63
N ASP A 398 22.41 3.88 27.15
CA ASP A 398 22.53 3.11 25.90
C ASP A 398 22.17 1.63 26.10
N CYS A 399 21.70 1.01 25.03
CA CYS A 399 21.36 -0.40 24.97
C CYS A 399 22.59 -1.31 25.11
N HIS A 400 22.36 -2.59 25.34
CA HIS A 400 23.39 -3.61 25.20
C HIS A 400 23.63 -3.93 23.71
N ASN A 401 24.89 -3.83 23.26
CA ASN A 401 25.28 -3.91 21.83
C ASN A 401 25.29 -5.34 21.24
N LYS A 402 24.72 -6.34 21.92
CA LYS A 402 24.61 -7.71 21.42
C LYS A 402 23.18 -8.07 21.11
N THR A 403 22.97 -8.94 20.13
CA THR A 403 21.65 -9.50 19.84
C THR A 403 21.24 -10.40 21.01
N ALA A 404 20.08 -10.14 21.57
CA ALA A 404 19.53 -10.97 22.64
C ALA A 404 19.06 -12.33 22.10
N PRO A 405 19.21 -13.43 22.85
CA PRO A 405 18.56 -14.69 22.53
C PRO A 405 17.03 -14.54 22.66
N TYR A 406 16.29 -14.96 21.63
CA TYR A 406 14.83 -14.87 21.63
C TYR A 406 14.20 -16.14 22.19
N VAL A 407 13.04 -15.96 22.82
CA VAL A 407 12.19 -17.04 23.33
C VAL A 407 10.77 -16.88 22.76
N SER A 408 9.96 -17.94 22.81
CA SER A 408 8.58 -17.91 22.34
C SER A 408 7.66 -17.10 23.25
N ASP A 409 7.93 -17.12 24.57
CA ASP A 409 7.19 -16.35 25.56
C ASP A 409 8.13 -15.72 26.59
N GLY A 410 7.79 -14.49 27.05
CA GLY A 410 8.64 -13.73 27.97
C GLY A 410 8.44 -12.23 27.86
N ILE A 411 9.50 -11.48 28.16
CA ILE A 411 9.49 -10.01 28.21
C ILE A 411 9.70 -9.44 26.80
N HIS A 412 8.95 -8.41 26.44
CA HIS A 412 9.05 -7.71 25.16
C HIS A 412 10.40 -7.05 24.97
N LEU A 413 11.12 -7.40 23.90
CA LEU A 413 12.34 -6.72 23.45
C LEU A 413 11.98 -5.71 22.38
N ILE A 414 12.12 -4.43 22.68
CA ILE A 414 11.74 -3.33 21.79
C ILE A 414 12.89 -3.01 20.85
N ARG A 415 12.70 -3.28 19.57
CA ARG A 415 13.66 -2.97 18.51
C ARG A 415 13.29 -1.65 17.84
N THR A 416 14.20 -1.10 17.02
CA THR A 416 13.93 0.11 16.25
C THR A 416 12.75 -0.03 15.28
N THR A 417 12.39 -1.23 14.87
CA THR A 417 11.21 -1.53 14.02
C THR A 417 9.88 -1.48 14.77
N ASP A 418 9.93 -1.56 16.08
CA ASP A 418 8.75 -1.69 16.94
C ASP A 418 8.28 -0.33 17.50
N ILE A 419 8.99 0.76 17.10
CA ILE A 419 8.66 2.15 17.45
C ILE A 419 8.35 2.92 16.17
N ARG A 420 7.16 3.55 16.11
CA ARG A 420 6.74 4.41 14.99
C ARG A 420 5.78 5.49 15.47
N ASN A 421 6.02 6.73 15.00
CA ASN A 421 5.13 7.86 15.22
C ASN A 421 4.72 8.08 16.69
N GLY A 422 5.65 7.86 17.63
CA GLY A 422 5.38 8.02 19.07
C GLY A 422 4.76 6.80 19.75
N ILE A 423 4.48 5.73 19.04
CA ILE A 423 3.83 4.53 19.54
C ILE A 423 4.82 3.36 19.58
N MET A 424 4.75 2.58 20.66
CA MET A 424 5.47 1.32 20.85
C MET A 424 4.50 0.17 20.53
N ASP A 425 4.70 -0.50 19.39
CA ASP A 425 3.86 -1.64 18.98
C ASP A 425 4.37 -2.93 19.64
N LEU A 426 3.64 -3.41 20.64
CA LEU A 426 3.97 -4.63 21.38
C LEU A 426 3.47 -5.91 20.68
N THR A 427 2.62 -5.81 19.67
CA THR A 427 1.96 -6.97 19.04
C THR A 427 2.91 -7.88 18.28
N LYS A 428 4.00 -7.32 17.72
CA LYS A 428 4.96 -8.02 16.85
C LYS A 428 6.38 -8.07 17.41
N THR A 429 6.56 -7.72 18.69
CA THR A 429 7.88 -7.70 19.33
C THR A 429 8.46 -9.09 19.49
N ARG A 430 9.78 -9.20 19.47
CA ARG A 430 10.47 -10.39 19.93
C ARG A 430 10.45 -10.45 21.46
N LYS A 431 10.46 -11.65 22.03
CA LYS A 431 10.47 -11.85 23.46
C LYS A 431 11.80 -12.44 23.93
N ILE A 432 12.18 -12.12 25.18
CA ILE A 432 13.40 -12.60 25.84
C ILE A 432 13.09 -13.18 27.21
N SER A 433 13.97 -14.03 27.73
CA SER A 433 13.83 -14.60 29.05
C SER A 433 14.09 -13.58 30.17
N VAL A 434 13.65 -13.89 31.39
CA VAL A 434 13.86 -13.05 32.58
C VAL A 434 15.37 -12.88 32.85
N GLU A 435 16.18 -13.94 32.69
CA GLU A 435 17.63 -13.89 32.89
C GLU A 435 18.28 -12.95 31.86
N THR A 436 17.87 -13.04 30.58
CA THR A 436 18.33 -12.12 29.52
C THR A 436 17.94 -10.69 29.87
N TYR A 437 16.69 -10.47 30.30
CA TYR A 437 16.23 -9.14 30.69
C TYR A 437 17.08 -8.56 31.84
N ASN A 438 17.32 -9.30 32.88
CA ASN A 438 18.11 -8.85 34.04
C ASN A 438 19.54 -8.46 33.64
N TYR A 439 20.14 -9.18 32.71
CA TYR A 439 21.47 -8.85 32.21
C TYR A 439 21.48 -7.66 31.23
N TRP A 440 20.51 -7.60 30.29
CA TRP A 440 20.40 -6.49 29.31
C TRP A 440 20.03 -5.17 29.96
N SER A 441 19.15 -5.21 30.96
CA SER A 441 18.64 -4.03 31.67
C SER A 441 19.42 -3.68 32.95
N ARG A 442 20.54 -4.35 33.24
CA ARG A 442 21.28 -4.21 34.50
C ARG A 442 21.73 -2.79 34.84
N ARG A 443 21.96 -1.94 33.81
CA ARG A 443 22.34 -0.53 34.02
C ARG A 443 21.16 0.29 34.50
N MET A 444 20.02 0.13 33.87
CA MET A 444 18.77 0.81 34.21
C MET A 444 17.58 0.01 33.67
N PRO A 445 16.88 -0.76 34.50
CA PRO A 445 15.66 -1.44 34.10
C PRO A 445 14.60 -0.43 33.63
N PRO A 446 14.02 -0.58 32.42
CA PRO A 446 12.98 0.31 31.94
C PRO A 446 11.76 0.31 32.87
N LYS A 447 11.18 1.50 33.05
CA LYS A 447 9.96 1.75 33.82
C LYS A 447 8.91 2.41 32.94
N SER A 448 7.64 2.27 33.29
CA SER A 448 6.54 3.03 32.68
C SER A 448 6.86 4.52 32.69
N GLY A 449 6.60 5.19 31.58
CA GLY A 449 6.92 6.60 31.41
C GLY A 449 8.33 6.91 30.87
N ASP A 450 9.27 5.96 30.89
CA ASP A 450 10.56 6.14 30.21
C ASP A 450 10.36 6.32 28.70
N ILE A 451 11.24 7.07 28.05
CA ILE A 451 11.22 7.25 26.60
C ILE A 451 12.31 6.39 25.94
N PHE A 452 11.96 5.62 24.94
CA PHE A 452 12.93 4.97 24.06
C PHE A 452 13.12 5.81 22.80
N LEU A 453 14.39 6.09 22.46
CA LEU A 453 14.79 6.85 21.26
C LEU A 453 15.70 5.99 20.40
N THR A 454 15.36 5.83 19.11
CA THR A 454 16.17 5.07 18.17
C THR A 454 17.32 5.90 17.61
N ARG A 455 18.52 5.33 17.56
CA ARG A 455 19.73 5.99 17.07
C ARG A 455 20.05 5.66 15.61
N GLU A 456 19.45 4.60 15.06
CA GLU A 456 19.79 4.04 13.76
C GLU A 456 18.64 3.18 13.23
N ALA A 457 18.40 3.20 11.94
CA ALA A 457 17.58 2.31 11.11
C ALA A 457 16.15 1.97 11.62
N PRO A 458 15.22 2.90 11.72
CA PRO A 458 15.33 4.32 11.45
C PRO A 458 15.86 5.09 12.68
N MET A 459 16.51 6.22 12.40
CA MET A 459 16.99 7.15 13.41
C MET A 459 15.87 8.11 13.79
N GLY A 460 15.71 8.42 15.09
CA GLY A 460 14.85 9.49 15.57
C GLY A 460 13.42 9.11 15.91
N GLU A 461 13.06 7.84 15.80
CA GLU A 461 11.79 7.39 16.34
C GLU A 461 11.85 7.30 17.86
N ALA A 462 10.83 7.80 18.52
CA ALA A 462 10.73 7.78 19.98
C ALA A 462 9.34 7.32 20.42
N ALA A 463 9.27 6.64 21.57
CA ALA A 463 8.00 6.25 22.20
C ALA A 463 8.14 6.15 23.72
N ILE A 464 7.05 6.41 24.42
CA ILE A 464 6.96 6.25 25.87
C ILE A 464 6.65 4.78 26.19
N VAL A 465 7.32 4.23 27.19
CA VAL A 465 7.03 2.89 27.74
C VAL A 465 5.62 2.91 28.35
N PRO A 466 4.70 2.04 27.87
CA PRO A 466 3.31 2.02 28.35
C PRO A 466 3.20 1.65 29.84
N GLU A 467 2.09 2.02 30.43
CA GLU A 467 1.78 1.65 31.81
C GLU A 467 1.48 0.16 31.93
N GLY A 468 2.00 -0.47 32.98
CA GLY A 468 1.80 -1.91 33.23
C GLY A 468 2.65 -2.87 32.41
N GLU A 469 3.35 -2.39 31.38
CA GLU A 469 4.13 -3.24 30.48
C GLU A 469 5.60 -3.36 30.92
N LYS A 470 6.13 -4.59 30.89
CA LYS A 470 7.54 -4.86 31.14
C LYS A 470 8.28 -5.04 29.81
N VAL A 471 9.16 -4.09 29.49
CA VAL A 471 9.89 -4.06 28.23
C VAL A 471 11.39 -4.01 28.43
N CYS A 472 12.15 -4.48 27.46
CA CYS A 472 13.61 -4.41 27.42
C CYS A 472 14.06 -3.54 26.26
N LEU A 473 15.08 -2.71 26.49
CA LEU A 473 15.70 -1.89 25.47
C LEU A 473 16.45 -2.75 24.45
N GLY A 474 16.06 -2.70 23.18
CA GLY A 474 16.72 -3.38 22.08
C GLY A 474 17.93 -2.64 21.56
N GLN A 475 18.68 -3.30 20.65
CA GLN A 475 19.86 -2.69 20.02
C GLN A 475 19.51 -1.39 19.29
N ARG A 476 20.49 -0.46 19.20
CA ARG A 476 20.40 0.79 18.45
C ARG A 476 19.38 1.79 19.00
N SER A 477 18.97 1.60 20.25
CA SER A 477 18.05 2.50 20.95
C SER A 477 18.67 2.97 22.26
N MET A 478 18.18 4.09 22.77
CA MET A 478 18.56 4.65 24.07
C MET A 478 17.32 4.82 24.93
N LEU A 479 17.50 4.65 26.24
CA LEU A 479 16.50 4.96 27.26
C LEU A 479 16.75 6.35 27.81
N VAL A 480 15.72 7.16 27.84
CA VAL A 480 15.70 8.49 28.47
C VAL A 480 14.70 8.44 29.62
N ARG A 481 15.19 8.64 30.84
CA ARG A 481 14.38 8.72 32.06
C ARG A 481 14.32 10.13 32.58
N LEU A 482 13.12 10.58 32.88
CA LEU A 482 12.86 11.93 33.43
C LEU A 482 12.46 11.87 34.89
N TYR A 483 12.52 12.99 35.58
CA TYR A 483 11.80 13.24 36.83
C TYR A 483 10.39 13.69 36.49
N HIS A 484 9.40 12.76 36.50
CA HIS A 484 8.04 13.01 36.00
C HIS A 484 7.29 14.13 36.73
N ASP A 485 7.66 14.40 37.99
CA ASP A 485 7.13 15.52 38.78
C ASP A 485 7.69 16.87 38.34
N LEU A 486 8.86 16.90 37.69
CA LEU A 486 9.53 18.11 37.21
C LEU A 486 9.38 18.29 35.70
N PHE A 487 9.46 17.21 34.90
CA PHE A 487 9.44 17.31 33.45
C PHE A 487 8.38 16.33 32.85
N ASN A 488 7.57 16.86 31.89
CA ASN A 488 6.52 16.07 31.26
C ASN A 488 7.11 15.22 30.13
N ASN A 489 6.97 13.89 30.23
CA ASN A 489 7.49 12.95 29.26
C ASN A 489 6.80 13.06 27.88
N ARG A 490 5.49 13.40 27.83
CA ARG A 490 4.77 13.62 26.57
C ARG A 490 5.22 14.90 25.88
N PHE A 491 5.53 15.97 26.66
CA PHE A 491 6.13 17.18 26.09
C PHE A 491 7.46 16.83 25.41
N LEU A 492 8.36 16.10 26.12
CA LEU A 492 9.63 15.69 25.51
C LEU A 492 9.43 14.81 24.27
N LEU A 493 8.46 13.90 24.29
CA LEU A 493 8.13 13.08 23.12
C LEU A 493 7.71 13.96 21.94
N TYR A 494 6.87 14.96 22.16
CA TYR A 494 6.45 15.92 21.11
C TYR A 494 7.60 16.77 20.59
N VAL A 495 8.51 17.20 21.47
CA VAL A 495 9.76 17.83 21.04
C VAL A 495 10.56 16.92 20.13
N MET A 496 10.76 15.65 20.50
CA MET A 496 11.50 14.67 19.69
C MET A 496 10.83 14.38 18.33
N GLN A 497 9.52 14.53 18.23
CA GLN A 497 8.75 14.33 17.00
C GLN A 497 8.68 15.59 16.12
N SER A 498 9.05 16.76 16.65
CA SER A 498 8.97 18.02 15.90
C SER A 498 9.96 18.02 14.73
N PRO A 499 9.56 18.55 13.55
CA PRO A 499 10.44 18.66 12.39
C PRO A 499 11.73 19.40 12.66
N SER A 500 11.69 20.47 13.48
CA SER A 500 12.86 21.25 13.88
C SER A 500 13.87 20.41 14.67
N PHE A 501 13.42 19.62 15.65
CA PHE A 501 14.29 18.71 16.40
C PHE A 501 14.84 17.58 15.50
N GLN A 502 14.01 16.99 14.66
CA GLN A 502 14.42 15.94 13.72
C GLN A 502 15.48 16.45 12.73
N SER A 503 15.37 17.68 12.25
CA SER A 503 16.39 18.31 11.40
C SER A 503 17.73 18.46 12.11
N ARG A 504 17.74 19.00 13.32
CA ARG A 504 18.98 19.14 14.14
C ARG A 504 19.63 17.78 14.44
N MET A 505 18.80 16.78 14.70
CA MET A 505 19.27 15.42 14.93
C MET A 505 19.93 14.83 13.68
N ILE A 506 19.35 15.06 12.48
CA ILE A 506 19.90 14.59 11.19
C ILE A 506 21.24 15.29 10.88
N GLU A 507 21.37 16.57 11.21
CA GLU A 507 22.61 17.34 11.04
C GLU A 507 23.73 16.82 11.96
N SER A 508 23.38 16.40 13.17
CA SER A 508 24.31 15.83 14.15
C SER A 508 24.69 14.39 13.86
N ALA A 509 24.02 13.74 12.89
CA ALA A 509 24.25 12.35 12.56
C ALA A 509 25.50 12.15 11.69
N ILE A 510 26.17 11.03 11.88
CA ILE A 510 27.33 10.59 11.10
C ILE A 510 26.99 9.38 10.24
N GLY A 511 27.79 9.16 9.19
CA GLY A 511 27.67 8.02 8.26
C GLY A 511 27.16 8.44 6.88
N MET A 512 27.80 7.88 5.83
CA MET A 512 27.47 8.20 4.43
C MET A 512 26.32 7.33 3.90
N THR A 513 26.28 6.05 4.24
CA THR A 513 25.27 5.10 3.74
C THR A 513 24.11 4.91 4.74
N VAL A 514 24.43 4.77 6.03
CA VAL A 514 23.44 4.69 7.11
C VAL A 514 23.77 5.76 8.13
N LYS A 515 22.90 6.76 8.26
CA LYS A 515 23.03 7.80 9.27
C LYS A 515 22.75 7.22 10.66
N HIS A 516 23.61 7.52 11.62
CA HIS A 516 23.44 7.12 13.01
C HIS A 516 23.98 8.16 13.97
N LEU A 517 23.41 8.20 15.17
CA LEU A 517 23.88 9.03 16.26
C LEU A 517 24.81 8.25 17.20
N ARG A 518 25.93 8.84 17.57
CA ARG A 518 26.74 8.36 18.69
C ARG A 518 25.99 8.58 20.01
N VAL A 519 26.31 7.80 21.03
CA VAL A 519 25.70 7.96 22.37
C VAL A 519 25.84 9.39 22.90
N GLY A 520 27.05 9.98 22.85
CA GLY A 520 27.26 11.37 23.21
C GLY A 520 26.46 12.36 22.37
N GLY A 521 26.29 12.08 21.06
CA GLY A 521 25.49 12.93 20.19
C GLY A 521 24.00 12.95 20.57
N VAL A 522 23.45 11.85 21.11
CA VAL A 522 22.09 11.85 21.67
C VAL A 522 22.03 12.64 22.97
N GLU A 523 23.03 12.48 23.85
CA GLU A 523 23.12 13.21 25.12
C GLU A 523 23.21 14.73 24.92
N ASP A 524 23.81 15.17 23.81
CA ASP A 524 24.03 16.57 23.45
C ASP A 524 22.87 17.20 22.65
N LEU A 525 21.87 16.43 22.24
CA LEU A 525 20.69 16.99 21.56
C LEU A 525 20.00 18.01 22.44
N VAL A 526 19.72 19.19 21.87
CA VAL A 526 19.19 20.34 22.62
C VAL A 526 17.66 20.40 22.49
N VAL A 527 17.01 20.63 23.62
CA VAL A 527 15.55 20.75 23.75
C VAL A 527 15.17 22.02 24.47
N PRO A 528 14.03 22.67 24.17
CA PRO A 528 13.53 23.81 24.93
C PRO A 528 12.97 23.34 26.27
N VAL A 529 13.13 24.16 27.28
CA VAL A 529 12.74 23.90 28.67
C VAL A 529 11.77 24.97 29.15
N PRO A 530 10.47 24.82 28.90
CA PRO A 530 9.46 25.67 29.57
C PRO A 530 9.26 25.26 31.03
N PRO A 531 8.66 26.12 31.86
CA PRO A 531 8.15 25.74 33.18
C PRO A 531 7.20 24.52 33.07
N LYS A 532 7.16 23.69 34.13
CA LYS A 532 6.35 22.43 34.13
C LYS A 532 4.87 22.68 33.79
N SER A 533 4.29 23.77 34.33
CA SER A 533 2.89 24.13 34.07
C SER A 533 2.62 24.45 32.58
N GLU A 534 3.61 25.06 31.90
CA GLU A 534 3.51 25.33 30.47
C GLU A 534 3.69 24.07 29.62
N GLN A 535 4.61 23.17 30.03
CA GLN A 535 4.72 21.85 29.38
C GLN A 535 3.38 21.09 29.38
N ASP A 536 2.70 21.06 30.53
CA ASP A 536 1.42 20.39 30.68
C ASP A 536 0.33 21.04 29.82
N ARG A 537 0.31 22.38 29.75
CA ARG A 537 -0.61 23.13 28.90
C ARG A 537 -0.34 22.91 27.41
N ILE A 538 0.93 22.92 27.00
CA ILE A 538 1.34 22.60 25.61
C ILE A 538 0.86 21.21 25.21
N VAL A 539 1.10 20.21 26.06
CA VAL A 539 0.64 18.83 25.81
C VAL A 539 -0.87 18.79 25.60
N SER A 540 -1.66 19.45 26.46
CA SER A 540 -3.11 19.49 26.30
C SER A 540 -3.55 20.13 24.97
N ILE A 541 -2.90 21.23 24.57
CA ILE A 541 -3.18 21.92 23.30
C ILE A 541 -2.85 21.02 22.09
N ILE A 542 -1.68 20.37 22.10
CA ILE A 542 -1.28 19.45 21.02
C ILE A 542 -2.27 18.29 20.91
N ASP A 543 -2.67 17.69 22.04
CA ASP A 543 -3.62 16.58 22.07
C ASP A 543 -4.98 16.97 21.45
N ASP A 544 -5.46 18.16 21.74
CA ASP A 544 -6.72 18.67 21.18
C ASP A 544 -6.59 18.89 19.67
N PHE A 545 -5.49 19.51 19.20
CA PHE A 545 -5.25 19.69 17.78
C PHE A 545 -5.08 18.33 17.06
N PHE A 546 -4.33 17.40 17.65
CA PHE A 546 -4.12 16.09 17.04
C PHE A 546 -5.43 15.30 16.92
N ARG A 547 -6.29 15.36 17.93
CA ARG A 547 -7.64 14.75 17.87
C ARG A 547 -8.50 15.33 16.74
N ILE A 548 -8.39 16.65 16.48
CA ILE A 548 -9.07 17.30 15.35
C ILE A 548 -8.44 16.84 14.03
N CYS A 549 -7.11 16.81 13.94
CA CYS A 549 -6.37 16.34 12.77
C CYS A 549 -6.72 14.89 12.41
N ASP A 550 -6.76 13.99 13.41
CA ASP A 550 -7.09 12.58 13.19
C ASP A 550 -8.52 12.39 12.69
N ARG A 551 -9.50 13.08 13.31
CA ARG A 551 -10.89 13.06 12.82
C ARG A 551 -11.01 13.57 11.37
N TYR A 552 -10.26 14.62 11.02
CA TYR A 552 -10.27 15.14 9.66
C TYR A 552 -9.61 14.16 8.67
N ALA A 553 -8.49 13.52 9.03
CA ALA A 553 -7.85 12.49 8.24
C ALA A 553 -8.78 11.28 8.01
N ASP A 554 -9.51 10.83 9.05
CA ASP A 554 -10.50 9.77 8.95
C ASP A 554 -11.65 10.14 8.00
N GLN A 555 -12.17 11.38 8.08
CA GLN A 555 -13.17 11.88 7.15
C GLN A 555 -12.68 11.90 5.69
N LEU A 556 -11.43 12.29 5.46
CA LEU A 556 -10.82 12.26 4.13
C LEU A 556 -10.68 10.81 3.62
N SER A 557 -10.26 9.88 4.47
CA SER A 557 -10.18 8.45 4.15
C SER A 557 -11.55 7.86 3.80
N GLN A 558 -12.58 8.15 4.59
CA GLN A 558 -13.95 7.72 4.32
C GLN A 558 -14.47 8.29 2.99
N LYS A 559 -14.22 9.58 2.74
CA LYS A 559 -14.60 10.23 1.48
C LYS A 559 -13.94 9.55 0.28
N GLN A 560 -12.67 9.19 0.38
CA GLN A 560 -11.95 8.47 -0.68
C GLN A 560 -12.53 7.06 -0.89
N CYS A 561 -12.78 6.33 0.18
CA CYS A 561 -13.39 5.00 0.12
C CYS A 561 -14.77 5.05 -0.55
N ILE A 562 -15.64 5.98 -0.14
CA ILE A 562 -16.97 6.16 -0.75
C ILE A 562 -16.85 6.51 -2.25
N ALA A 563 -15.92 7.40 -2.62
CA ALA A 563 -15.72 7.78 -4.01
C ALA A 563 -15.21 6.61 -4.86
N ALA A 564 -14.28 5.80 -4.33
CA ALA A 564 -13.77 4.59 -4.99
C ALA A 564 -14.88 3.54 -5.18
N ASN A 565 -15.65 3.27 -4.13
CA ASN A 565 -16.75 2.31 -4.15
C ASN A 565 -17.86 2.74 -5.13
N LEU A 566 -18.21 4.03 -5.15
CA LEU A 566 -19.17 4.57 -6.11
C LEU A 566 -18.68 4.40 -7.55
N ALA A 567 -17.41 4.74 -7.83
CA ALA A 567 -16.82 4.59 -9.16
C ALA A 567 -16.83 3.11 -9.60
N THR A 568 -16.45 2.19 -8.71
CA THR A 568 -16.47 0.75 -8.97
C THR A 568 -17.89 0.23 -9.21
N SER A 569 -18.85 0.61 -8.38
CA SER A 569 -20.27 0.21 -8.51
C SER A 569 -20.87 0.71 -9.83
N VAL A 570 -20.61 1.95 -10.22
CA VAL A 570 -21.09 2.51 -11.49
C VAL A 570 -20.49 1.74 -12.67
N VAL A 571 -19.19 1.48 -12.67
CA VAL A 571 -18.53 0.71 -13.74
C VAL A 571 -19.05 -0.72 -13.79
N SER A 572 -19.19 -1.39 -12.66
CA SER A 572 -19.77 -2.75 -12.58
C SER A 572 -21.19 -2.82 -13.14
N THR A 573 -22.05 -1.87 -12.75
CA THR A 573 -23.43 -1.80 -13.25
C THR A 573 -23.49 -1.57 -14.76
N LEU A 574 -22.65 -0.67 -15.27
CA LEU A 574 -22.61 -0.34 -16.70
C LEU A 574 -21.97 -1.43 -17.57
N THR A 575 -21.01 -2.16 -17.03
CA THR A 575 -20.33 -3.24 -17.75
C THR A 575 -21.04 -4.58 -17.64
N GLY A 576 -21.89 -4.77 -16.60
CA GLY A 576 -22.51 -6.05 -16.26
C GLY A 576 -21.50 -7.08 -15.75
N ILE A 577 -20.30 -6.64 -15.37
CA ILE A 577 -19.24 -7.49 -14.81
C ILE A 577 -19.09 -7.12 -13.34
N ALA A 578 -19.36 -8.07 -12.45
CA ALA A 578 -19.03 -7.90 -11.04
C ALA A 578 -17.50 -7.74 -10.93
N VAL A 579 -17.05 -6.57 -10.52
CA VAL A 579 -15.67 -6.40 -10.06
C VAL A 579 -15.67 -7.05 -8.69
N GLU A 580 -14.98 -8.18 -8.54
CA GLU A 580 -14.62 -8.67 -7.23
C GLU A 580 -13.84 -7.53 -6.58
N GLN A 581 -14.48 -6.85 -5.63
CA GLN A 581 -13.74 -6.04 -4.69
C GLN A 581 -12.87 -7.07 -3.96
N GLU A 582 -11.54 -6.93 -4.05
CA GLU A 582 -10.73 -7.41 -2.95
C GLU A 582 -11.32 -6.68 -1.74
N GLU A 583 -12.22 -7.35 -1.02
CA GLU A 583 -12.48 -7.00 0.35
C GLU A 583 -11.09 -7.03 0.99
N GLU A 584 -10.51 -5.85 1.25
CA GLU A 584 -9.48 -5.81 2.29
C GLU A 584 -10.09 -6.61 3.44
N PRO A 585 -9.45 -7.70 3.87
CA PRO A 585 -10.03 -8.53 4.91
C PRO A 585 -10.38 -7.55 6.00
N LEU A 586 -11.68 -7.40 6.27
CA LEU A 586 -12.22 -6.59 7.35
C LEU A 586 -11.26 -6.86 8.50
N LYS A 587 -10.52 -5.82 8.93
CA LYS A 587 -9.57 -5.96 10.04
C LYS A 587 -10.35 -6.74 11.08
N ALA A 588 -9.99 -8.01 11.23
CA ALA A 588 -10.72 -8.90 12.10
C ALA A 588 -10.88 -8.13 13.40
N PRO A 589 -12.08 -8.01 13.95
CA PRO A 589 -12.26 -7.29 15.20
C PRO A 589 -11.18 -7.83 16.14
N ILE A 590 -10.48 -6.96 16.86
CA ILE A 590 -9.36 -7.28 17.77
C ILE A 590 -9.87 -8.08 19.00
N THR A 591 -11.00 -8.71 18.87
CA THR A 591 -11.56 -9.67 19.80
C THR A 591 -11.10 -11.06 19.37
N GLU A 592 -10.11 -11.62 20.03
CA GLU A 592 -9.91 -13.06 20.01
C GLU A 592 -11.19 -13.71 20.55
N LEU A 593 -11.91 -14.43 19.69
CA LEU A 593 -13.01 -15.29 20.09
C LEU A 593 -12.41 -16.48 20.88
N LEU A 594 -12.20 -16.27 22.15
CA LEU A 594 -11.75 -17.26 23.13
C LEU A 594 -12.96 -18.06 23.67
N ALA A 595 -13.84 -18.53 22.81
CA ALA A 595 -14.83 -19.51 23.23
C ALA A 595 -14.28 -20.92 22.98
N PRO A 596 -13.91 -21.68 24.00
CA PRO A 596 -13.47 -23.06 23.82
C PRO A 596 -14.66 -23.91 23.40
N ILE A 597 -14.44 -24.76 22.37
CA ILE A 597 -15.38 -25.82 21.99
C ILE A 597 -15.07 -27.02 22.89
N ARG A 598 -16.09 -27.56 23.55
CA ARG A 598 -15.97 -28.65 24.49
C ARG A 598 -16.64 -29.91 23.99
N LEU A 599 -15.99 -31.03 24.24
CA LEU A 599 -16.56 -32.35 24.02
C LEU A 599 -17.66 -32.59 25.06
N ASN A 600 -18.81 -33.08 24.63
CA ASN A 600 -19.92 -33.46 25.52
C ASN A 600 -19.95 -34.99 25.73
N THR A 601 -19.97 -35.75 24.64
CA THR A 601 -19.92 -37.21 24.66
C THR A 601 -18.96 -37.75 23.61
N THR A 602 -18.28 -38.85 23.90
CA THR A 602 -17.41 -39.52 22.91
C THR A 602 -18.26 -40.15 21.80
N PRO A 603 -17.98 -39.87 20.53
CA PRO A 603 -18.80 -40.37 19.42
C PRO A 603 -18.59 -41.89 19.22
N ASP A 604 -19.68 -42.60 19.02
CA ASP A 604 -19.68 -44.04 18.69
C ASP A 604 -19.10 -44.32 17.30
N VAL A 605 -19.28 -43.41 16.36
CA VAL A 605 -18.80 -43.52 14.96
C VAL A 605 -17.86 -42.35 14.64
N LYS A 606 -16.55 -42.60 14.74
CA LYS A 606 -15.48 -41.59 14.55
C LYS A 606 -15.49 -40.93 13.17
N SER A 607 -15.96 -41.58 12.14
CA SER A 607 -16.02 -41.03 10.77
C SER A 607 -17.10 -39.95 10.59
N LEU A 608 -18.14 -39.95 11.42
CA LEU A 608 -19.23 -38.96 11.39
C LEU A 608 -18.97 -37.76 12.32
N ALA A 609 -18.02 -37.88 13.25
CA ALA A 609 -17.72 -36.87 14.24
C ALA A 609 -16.19 -36.53 14.28
N PRO A 610 -15.64 -35.99 13.21
CA PRO A 610 -14.21 -35.68 13.13
C PRO A 610 -13.79 -34.61 14.16
N LEU A 611 -14.60 -33.60 14.47
CA LEU A 611 -14.28 -32.55 15.44
C LEU A 611 -14.27 -33.10 16.87
N ALA A 612 -15.29 -33.85 17.26
CA ALA A 612 -15.34 -34.51 18.56
C ALA A 612 -14.18 -35.53 18.73
N THR A 613 -13.78 -36.21 17.67
CA THR A 613 -12.63 -37.13 17.64
C THR A 613 -11.31 -36.36 17.85
N ILE A 614 -11.15 -35.19 17.29
CA ILE A 614 -9.97 -34.33 17.52
C ILE A 614 -9.96 -33.86 18.98
N LEU A 615 -11.07 -33.37 19.50
CA LEU A 615 -11.19 -32.93 20.89
C LEU A 615 -10.92 -34.04 21.90
N ALA A 616 -11.42 -35.26 21.65
CA ALA A 616 -11.17 -36.43 22.52
C ALA A 616 -9.68 -36.77 22.65
N ARG A 617 -8.86 -36.45 21.64
CA ARG A 617 -7.40 -36.64 21.66
C ARG A 617 -6.65 -35.49 22.34
N HIS A 618 -7.31 -34.37 22.64
CA HIS A 618 -6.74 -33.13 23.14
C HIS A 618 -7.45 -32.62 24.41
N ASN A 619 -7.62 -33.50 25.41
CA ASN A 619 -8.23 -33.20 26.70
C ASN A 619 -9.69 -32.71 26.68
N GLY A 620 -10.40 -32.88 25.57
CA GLY A 620 -11.83 -32.57 25.44
C GLY A 620 -12.20 -31.12 25.30
N GLU A 621 -11.24 -30.21 25.19
CA GLU A 621 -11.47 -28.76 25.02
C GLU A 621 -10.40 -28.14 24.12
N MET A 622 -10.81 -27.23 23.20
CA MET A 622 -9.91 -26.51 22.32
C MET A 622 -10.55 -25.22 21.79
N SER A 623 -9.73 -24.19 21.47
CA SER A 623 -10.25 -23.00 20.80
C SER A 623 -10.85 -23.35 19.42
N ALA A 624 -11.89 -22.63 18.98
CA ALA A 624 -12.49 -22.84 17.66
C ALA A 624 -11.46 -22.72 16.54
N LYS A 625 -10.49 -21.81 16.68
CA LYS A 625 -9.41 -21.59 15.72
C LYS A 625 -8.46 -22.79 15.63
N ASP A 626 -8.01 -23.32 16.75
CA ASP A 626 -7.10 -24.47 16.77
C ASP A 626 -7.78 -25.75 16.29
N LEU A 627 -9.07 -25.90 16.60
CA LEU A 627 -9.88 -27.03 16.13
C LEU A 627 -10.08 -26.97 14.62
N TRP A 628 -10.37 -25.79 14.05
CA TRP A 628 -10.48 -25.58 12.63
C TRP A 628 -9.16 -25.86 11.90
N GLN A 629 -8.04 -25.35 12.39
CA GLN A 629 -6.71 -25.60 11.81
C GLN A 629 -6.38 -27.10 11.76
N ARG A 630 -6.79 -27.87 12.78
CA ARG A 630 -6.57 -29.33 12.82
C ARG A 630 -7.55 -30.12 11.97
N PHE A 631 -8.74 -29.58 11.75
CA PHE A 631 -9.74 -30.16 10.85
C PHE A 631 -9.32 -30.03 9.38
N GLY A 632 -8.60 -28.95 9.01
CA GLY A 632 -7.90 -28.81 7.72
C GLY A 632 -8.80 -28.60 6.50
N SER A 633 -10.05 -28.12 6.69
CA SER A 633 -11.00 -27.80 5.62
C SER A 633 -11.33 -26.31 5.57
N GLU A 634 -12.06 -25.89 4.51
CA GLU A 634 -12.57 -24.52 4.41
C GLU A 634 -13.49 -24.18 5.59
N ILE A 635 -13.57 -22.90 5.93
CA ILE A 635 -14.25 -22.42 7.13
C ILE A 635 -15.75 -22.75 7.13
N ASP A 636 -16.40 -22.71 5.97
CA ASP A 636 -17.82 -23.04 5.82
C ASP A 636 -18.09 -24.53 6.09
N VAL A 637 -17.18 -25.40 5.64
CA VAL A 637 -17.24 -26.85 5.88
C VAL A 637 -17.04 -27.13 7.37
N PHE A 638 -16.13 -26.42 8.02
CA PHE A 638 -15.92 -26.53 9.46
C PHE A 638 -17.18 -26.14 10.25
N TYR A 639 -17.82 -25.01 9.93
CA TYR A 639 -19.04 -24.58 10.61
C TYR A 639 -20.23 -25.52 10.34
N ALA A 640 -20.37 -26.06 9.14
CA ALA A 640 -21.38 -27.05 8.82
C ALA A 640 -21.19 -28.32 9.65
N GLN A 641 -19.94 -28.80 9.76
CA GLN A 641 -19.59 -29.97 10.57
C GLN A 641 -19.81 -29.71 12.06
N LEU A 642 -19.39 -28.54 12.58
CA LEU A 642 -19.59 -28.13 13.95
C LEU A 642 -21.07 -28.15 14.32
N LYS A 643 -21.91 -27.58 13.48
CA LYS A 643 -23.38 -27.53 13.66
C LYS A 643 -23.99 -28.93 13.68
N SER A 644 -23.50 -29.80 12.82
CA SER A 644 -23.92 -31.21 12.77
C SER A 644 -23.55 -31.97 14.06
N GLU A 645 -22.30 -31.81 14.55
CA GLU A 645 -21.83 -32.51 15.74
C GLU A 645 -22.45 -31.98 17.05
N VAL A 646 -22.77 -30.68 17.10
CA VAL A 646 -23.56 -30.08 18.19
C VAL A 646 -24.99 -30.64 18.17
N ALA A 647 -25.64 -30.73 17.00
CA ALA A 647 -26.99 -31.29 16.88
C ALA A 647 -27.08 -32.76 17.27
N GLN A 648 -25.99 -33.53 17.09
CA GLN A 648 -25.88 -34.92 17.54
C GLN A 648 -25.52 -35.07 19.04
N GLY A 649 -25.27 -33.93 19.72
CA GLY A 649 -24.93 -33.94 21.14
C GLY A 649 -23.50 -34.42 21.46
N TRP A 650 -22.62 -34.54 20.48
CA TRP A 650 -21.22 -34.89 20.72
C TRP A 650 -20.39 -33.69 21.23
N LEU A 651 -20.74 -32.48 20.80
CA LEU A 651 -20.13 -31.23 21.23
C LEU A 651 -21.11 -30.41 22.05
N GLN A 652 -20.60 -29.64 23.01
CA GLN A 652 -21.41 -28.68 23.76
C GLN A 652 -21.76 -27.50 22.88
N GLU A 653 -22.99 -26.96 23.01
CA GLU A 653 -23.37 -25.74 22.35
C GLU A 653 -22.48 -24.58 22.84
N PRO A 654 -21.81 -23.83 21.95
CA PRO A 654 -20.95 -22.72 22.36
C PRO A 654 -21.78 -21.67 23.09
N LYS A 655 -21.32 -21.20 24.25
CA LYS A 655 -21.95 -20.07 24.94
C LYS A 655 -21.85 -18.82 24.06
N PRO A 656 -22.85 -17.91 24.07
CA PRO A 656 -22.73 -16.62 23.42
C PRO A 656 -21.45 -15.91 23.86
N ALA A 657 -20.69 -15.36 22.91
CA ALA A 657 -19.48 -14.60 23.22
C ALA A 657 -19.87 -13.35 24.03
N GLU A 658 -19.35 -13.23 25.25
CA GLU A 658 -19.39 -11.98 26.00
C GLU A 658 -18.36 -11.04 25.37
N MET A 659 -18.80 -9.89 24.86
CA MET A 659 -17.91 -8.83 24.42
C MET A 659 -17.34 -8.15 25.66
N LEU A 660 -16.06 -8.36 25.92
CA LEU A 660 -15.31 -7.51 26.84
C LEU A 660 -14.95 -6.22 26.08
N GLU A 661 -15.60 -5.13 26.43
CA GLU A 661 -15.15 -3.79 26.06
C GLU A 661 -13.80 -3.54 26.73
N LYS A 662 -12.78 -3.33 25.92
CA LYS A 662 -11.46 -2.83 26.39
C LYS A 662 -11.38 -1.34 26.16
#